data_4aeb18b53cc26c62725cf1ab4e7d57f9
#
_entry.id   4aeb18b53cc26c62725cf1ab4e7d57f9
#
_cell.length_a   1.000
_cell.length_b   1.000
_cell.length_c   1.000
_cell.angle_alpha   90.00
_cell.angle_beta   90.00
_cell.angle_gamma   90.00
#
_symmetry.space_group_name_H-M   'P 1'
#
loop_
_entity.id
_entity.type
_entity.pdbx_description
1 polymer ?
#
loop_
_entity_poly.entity_id
_entity_poly.type
_entity_poly.pdbx_seq_one_letter_code
_entity_poly.pdbx_strand_id
1 'polypeptide(L)'
;MQREALTGNLVITTVAGLVMGRVGKLQRVFLEEAVAAADVVFYDECDRVQKNLDDLFTPATEFNMFINECAEPVSQFMLETNTRRLGNLASAYYAELQAKSPTVLQCVSNAVKAAKNSENGSVLANTFSAYTLLDSIVDEISEATVKEIYRLMDFQTAEMSSLFDIMSRSCESIRSDRFEQLLAEWLDRREPQLKNNEKKIAVRKKIQLIITLIFFDRFVMEIGTAYEDSQDVTMGYNELVGFIRTRFTAQQDYLPSALMGNLFGIKLTSEDDILLFRQYAYGRALLTDLPYLRVNKEGVPIGPHVVLLSGSSYAKGSYEYHVNADVNYIVEADRSVREFIGNTQFMELGLAERVSGSPLENRDAVLRDVVDRCTAYIISELSDKKGKILLVVNSFSQAETVADRLRANFVKRGCREEVCALISDKNIEKKDFSQYIRRGEVYKFDQKKARILVAPALAIERGHNIVDEQGHSSLSSVFFLIRPMGVPDDVKERSIKMNGYMASKLFEYKENDLYQKNLYVRQEATKFWNRMNYSAKRRLDYLCDKEIKRDLVSTMFVLILQIFGRLCRVTDASKETPTVYFADGAFRKKIDAEDGFDALNEMYDYLKDMLSDEEHGEIARTLYEPFFTAYEGGIRHE
;
A
#
# COMPACT_ATOMS: atom_id res chain seq x y z
N MET A 1 -24.48 18.79 -15.85
CA MET A 1 -23.11 19.00 -15.37
C MET A 1 -22.09 18.08 -16.06
N GLN A 2 -22.10 16.74 -15.91
CA GLN A 2 -21.06 15.88 -16.49
C GLN A 2 -21.05 15.82 -18.04
N ARG A 3 -22.21 15.94 -18.70
CA ARG A 3 -22.29 15.96 -20.17
C ARG A 3 -21.80 17.29 -20.76
N GLU A 4 -22.01 18.38 -20.06
CA GLU A 4 -21.50 19.70 -20.43
C GLU A 4 -19.98 19.79 -20.27
N ALA A 5 -19.41 19.06 -19.30
CA ALA A 5 -17.96 19.00 -19.12
C ALA A 5 -17.22 18.41 -20.35
N LEU A 6 -17.82 17.41 -21.02
CA LEU A 6 -17.24 16.78 -22.22
C LEU A 6 -17.35 17.63 -23.50
N THR A 7 -18.10 18.74 -23.47
CA THR A 7 -18.18 19.69 -24.59
C THR A 7 -17.15 20.83 -24.48
N GLY A 8 -16.42 20.90 -23.35
CA GLY A 8 -15.34 21.86 -23.15
C GLY A 8 -14.06 21.43 -23.87
N ASN A 9 -13.24 22.42 -24.26
CA ASN A 9 -11.93 22.17 -24.86
C ASN A 9 -10.92 21.59 -23.86
N LEU A 10 -11.17 21.72 -22.55
CA LEU A 10 -10.35 21.19 -21.46
C LEU A 10 -11.26 20.60 -20.40
N VAL A 11 -11.01 19.34 -20.03
CA VAL A 11 -11.70 18.65 -18.95
C VAL A 11 -10.69 18.23 -17.89
N ILE A 12 -10.91 18.66 -16.65
CA ILE A 12 -10.07 18.29 -15.50
C ILE A 12 -10.88 17.32 -14.62
N THR A 13 -10.31 16.17 -14.32
CA THR A 13 -10.94 15.16 -13.49
C THR A 13 -9.92 14.47 -12.58
N THR A 14 -10.41 13.77 -11.54
CA THR A 14 -9.60 12.86 -10.74
C THR A 14 -9.56 11.48 -11.40
N VAL A 15 -8.59 10.64 -11.01
CA VAL A 15 -8.52 9.24 -11.45
C VAL A 15 -9.82 8.49 -11.14
N ALA A 16 -10.34 8.66 -9.92
CA ALA A 16 -11.62 8.07 -9.53
C ALA A 16 -12.78 8.63 -10.37
N GLY A 17 -12.80 9.92 -10.67
CA GLY A 17 -13.79 10.54 -11.55
C GLY A 17 -13.73 10.00 -12.97
N LEU A 18 -12.53 9.79 -13.50
CA LEU A 18 -12.33 9.21 -14.83
C LEU A 18 -12.86 7.77 -14.90
N VAL A 19 -12.46 6.92 -13.96
CA VAL A 19 -12.73 5.47 -14.00
C VAL A 19 -14.13 5.11 -13.51
N MET A 20 -14.60 5.75 -12.41
CA MET A 20 -15.88 5.43 -11.75
C MET A 20 -17.02 6.33 -12.18
N GLY A 21 -16.72 7.45 -12.86
CA GLY A 21 -17.70 8.43 -13.26
C GLY A 21 -18.75 7.87 -14.21
N ARG A 22 -19.97 8.40 -14.15
CA ARG A 22 -21.08 8.07 -15.03
C ARG A 22 -21.62 9.33 -15.69
N VAL A 23 -21.99 9.22 -16.95
CA VAL A 23 -22.42 10.36 -17.78
C VAL A 23 -23.82 10.13 -18.34
N GLY A 24 -24.67 11.15 -18.22
CA GLY A 24 -25.98 11.22 -18.85
C GLY A 24 -27.04 10.33 -18.19
N LYS A 25 -28.25 10.31 -18.77
CA LYS A 25 -29.39 9.55 -18.27
C LYS A 25 -29.19 8.03 -18.37
N LEU A 26 -28.37 7.57 -19.33
CA LEU A 26 -28.08 6.15 -19.55
C LEU A 26 -26.93 5.64 -18.68
N GLN A 27 -26.40 6.48 -17.76
CA GLN A 27 -25.30 6.10 -16.85
C GLN A 27 -24.08 5.50 -17.59
N ARG A 28 -23.74 6.01 -18.77
CA ARG A 28 -22.56 5.58 -19.52
C ARG A 28 -21.29 5.81 -18.73
N VAL A 29 -20.31 4.95 -18.90
CA VAL A 29 -19.00 5.07 -18.25
C VAL A 29 -18.30 6.32 -18.74
N PHE A 30 -17.87 7.20 -17.83
CA PHE A 30 -17.24 8.46 -18.19
C PHE A 30 -15.94 8.25 -18.98
N LEU A 31 -15.16 7.21 -18.62
CA LEU A 31 -13.93 6.86 -19.33
C LEU A 31 -14.17 6.60 -20.84
N GLU A 32 -15.22 5.84 -21.19
CA GLU A 32 -15.53 5.53 -22.59
C GLU A 32 -15.87 6.80 -23.39
N GLU A 33 -16.68 7.68 -22.81
CA GLU A 33 -17.06 8.95 -23.45
C GLU A 33 -15.86 9.90 -23.53
N ALA A 34 -15.00 9.95 -22.49
CA ALA A 34 -13.80 10.76 -22.47
C ALA A 34 -12.77 10.29 -23.50
N VAL A 35 -12.52 8.98 -23.60
CA VAL A 35 -11.61 8.40 -24.61
C VAL A 35 -12.14 8.62 -26.03
N ALA A 36 -13.47 8.66 -26.22
CA ALA A 36 -14.07 8.93 -27.51
C ALA A 36 -13.99 10.39 -27.94
N ALA A 37 -13.93 11.31 -26.98
CA ALA A 37 -13.98 12.76 -27.20
C ALA A 37 -12.62 13.47 -27.11
N ALA A 38 -11.65 12.91 -26.38
CA ALA A 38 -10.36 13.54 -26.16
C ALA A 38 -9.35 13.26 -27.29
N ASP A 39 -8.61 14.26 -27.69
CA ASP A 39 -7.44 14.12 -28.57
C ASP A 39 -6.19 13.76 -27.77
N VAL A 40 -6.06 14.32 -26.57
CA VAL A 40 -4.90 14.15 -25.67
C VAL A 40 -5.37 14.00 -24.23
N VAL A 41 -4.76 13.06 -23.50
CA VAL A 41 -4.94 12.88 -22.07
C VAL A 41 -3.60 13.14 -21.36
N PHE A 42 -3.58 14.08 -20.42
CA PHE A 42 -2.44 14.35 -19.57
C PHE A 42 -2.65 13.71 -18.19
N TYR A 43 -1.69 12.90 -17.78
CA TYR A 43 -1.60 12.39 -16.40
C TYR A 43 -0.53 13.15 -15.65
N ASP A 44 -0.95 14.09 -14.80
CA ASP A 44 -0.06 14.80 -13.89
C ASP A 44 0.30 13.91 -12.69
N GLU A 45 1.56 13.95 -12.25
CA GLU A 45 2.09 13.05 -11.21
C GLU A 45 1.76 11.57 -11.52
N CYS A 46 2.14 11.11 -12.72
CA CYS A 46 1.71 9.81 -13.25
C CYS A 46 2.10 8.61 -12.38
N ASP A 47 3.19 8.68 -11.62
CA ASP A 47 3.57 7.70 -10.60
C ASP A 47 2.56 7.67 -9.43
N ARG A 48 1.95 8.80 -9.08
CA ARG A 48 0.85 8.84 -8.11
C ARG A 48 -0.46 8.33 -8.70
N VAL A 49 -0.72 8.68 -9.95
CA VAL A 49 -1.88 8.15 -10.69
C VAL A 49 -1.83 6.64 -10.74
N GLN A 50 -0.66 6.06 -10.99
CA GLN A 50 -0.43 4.61 -10.97
C GLN A 50 -0.84 3.98 -9.65
N LYS A 51 -0.41 4.55 -8.52
CA LYS A 51 -0.78 4.08 -7.17
C LYS A 51 -2.29 4.25 -6.91
N ASN A 52 -2.88 5.36 -7.34
CA ASN A 52 -4.31 5.59 -7.21
C ASN A 52 -5.14 4.59 -8.02
N LEU A 53 -4.65 4.16 -9.19
CA LEU A 53 -5.28 3.10 -9.98
C LEU A 53 -5.20 1.74 -9.27
N ASP A 54 -4.06 1.39 -8.69
CA ASP A 54 -3.93 0.17 -7.89
C ASP A 54 -4.92 0.17 -6.71
N ASP A 55 -5.00 1.29 -5.98
CA ASP A 55 -5.94 1.45 -4.86
C ASP A 55 -7.40 1.36 -5.30
N LEU A 56 -7.75 1.95 -6.43
CA LEU A 56 -9.10 1.98 -6.96
C LEU A 56 -9.62 0.60 -7.35
N PHE A 57 -8.73 -0.22 -7.92
CA PHE A 57 -9.05 -1.60 -8.31
C PHE A 57 -8.78 -2.63 -7.18
N THR A 58 -8.50 -2.16 -5.97
CA THR A 58 -8.41 -2.97 -4.75
C THR A 58 -9.32 -2.40 -3.65
N PRO A 59 -10.64 -2.31 -3.88
CA PRO A 59 -11.57 -1.77 -2.89
C PRO A 59 -11.68 -2.66 -1.66
N ALA A 60 -12.16 -2.05 -0.57
CA ALA A 60 -12.53 -2.75 0.66
C ALA A 60 -14.05 -2.86 0.79
N THR A 61 -14.50 -3.97 1.39
CA THR A 61 -15.92 -4.19 1.77
C THR A 61 -15.97 -4.55 3.25
N GLU A 62 -16.93 -4.02 3.97
CA GLU A 62 -17.16 -4.37 5.38
C GLU A 62 -17.69 -5.81 5.50
N PHE A 63 -17.08 -6.58 6.41
CA PHE A 63 -17.43 -7.99 6.61
C PHE A 63 -18.89 -8.17 7.06
N ASN A 64 -19.41 -7.26 7.88
CA ASN A 64 -20.82 -7.32 8.32
C ASN A 64 -21.80 -7.04 7.17
N MET A 65 -21.47 -6.11 6.26
CA MET A 65 -22.24 -5.90 5.04
C MET A 65 -22.20 -7.13 4.15
N PHE A 66 -21.01 -7.70 3.96
CA PHE A 66 -20.81 -8.94 3.22
C PHE A 66 -21.68 -10.09 3.78
N ILE A 67 -21.76 -10.25 5.12
CA ILE A 67 -22.60 -11.26 5.77
C ILE A 67 -24.08 -11.04 5.46
N ASN A 68 -24.55 -9.81 5.68
CA ASN A 68 -25.97 -9.49 5.50
C ASN A 68 -26.41 -9.69 4.05
N GLU A 69 -25.54 -9.35 3.11
CA GLU A 69 -25.81 -9.50 1.70
C GLU A 69 -25.66 -10.95 1.19
N CYS A 70 -24.87 -11.80 1.85
CA CYS A 70 -24.89 -13.24 1.61
C CYS A 70 -26.21 -13.88 2.04
N ALA A 71 -26.85 -13.39 3.08
CA ALA A 71 -28.06 -13.99 3.64
C ALA A 71 -29.35 -13.56 2.91
N GLU A 72 -29.42 -12.32 2.43
CA GLU A 72 -30.62 -11.69 1.89
C GLU A 72 -31.05 -12.22 0.49
N PRO A 73 -30.15 -12.37 -0.48
CA PRO A 73 -30.51 -12.88 -1.81
C PRO A 73 -31.00 -14.32 -1.82
N VAL A 74 -30.67 -15.04 -0.79
CA VAL A 74 -30.98 -16.44 -0.59
C VAL A 74 -32.43 -16.64 -0.22
N SER A 75 -32.93 -15.79 0.65
CA SER A 75 -34.33 -15.80 1.01
C SER A 75 -35.20 -15.46 -0.21
N GLN A 76 -34.77 -14.49 -1.02
CA GLN A 76 -35.43 -14.14 -2.27
C GLN A 76 -35.30 -15.23 -3.34
N PHE A 77 -34.09 -15.81 -3.51
CA PHE A 77 -33.85 -16.91 -4.42
C PHE A 77 -34.66 -18.16 -4.06
N MET A 78 -34.75 -18.52 -2.79
CA MET A 78 -35.58 -19.64 -2.33
C MET A 78 -37.08 -19.40 -2.58
N LEU A 79 -37.55 -18.16 -2.47
CA LEU A 79 -38.94 -17.79 -2.82
C LEU A 79 -39.20 -17.87 -4.32
N GLU A 80 -38.23 -17.45 -5.15
CA GLU A 80 -38.35 -17.46 -6.61
C GLU A 80 -38.10 -18.86 -7.22
N THR A 81 -37.25 -19.71 -6.65
CA THR A 81 -36.96 -21.07 -7.12
C THR A 81 -38.09 -22.05 -6.83
N ASN A 82 -38.91 -21.80 -5.80
CA ASN A 82 -40.16 -22.54 -5.62
C ASN A 82 -41.16 -22.29 -6.73
N THR A 83 -40.96 -21.26 -7.54
CA THR A 83 -41.86 -20.89 -8.66
C THR A 83 -41.31 -21.26 -10.04
N ARG A 84 -40.02 -21.59 -10.17
CA ARG A 84 -39.35 -21.94 -11.45
C ARG A 84 -38.48 -23.19 -11.31
N ARG A 85 -38.64 -24.17 -12.23
CA ARG A 85 -37.85 -25.41 -12.28
C ARG A 85 -36.38 -25.10 -12.67
N LEU A 86 -35.55 -24.74 -11.73
CA LEU A 86 -34.10 -24.75 -11.88
C LEU A 86 -33.57 -26.18 -11.77
N GLY A 87 -32.49 -26.48 -12.48
CA GLY A 87 -31.86 -27.80 -12.43
C GLY A 87 -31.55 -28.19 -10.97
N ASN A 88 -32.07 -29.33 -10.53
CA ASN A 88 -32.09 -29.76 -9.12
C ASN A 88 -30.71 -29.82 -8.43
N LEU A 89 -29.60 -29.91 -9.18
CA LEU A 89 -28.24 -30.03 -8.64
C LEU A 89 -27.63 -28.67 -8.26
N ALA A 90 -27.78 -27.64 -9.07
CA ALA A 90 -27.24 -26.31 -8.77
C ALA A 90 -27.97 -25.64 -7.59
N SER A 91 -29.30 -25.84 -7.49
CA SER A 91 -30.11 -25.33 -6.38
C SER A 91 -29.82 -26.04 -5.05
N ALA A 92 -29.54 -27.35 -5.06
CA ALA A 92 -29.18 -28.10 -3.86
C ALA A 92 -27.78 -27.68 -3.34
N TYR A 93 -26.81 -27.54 -4.24
CA TYR A 93 -25.47 -27.10 -3.88
C TYR A 93 -25.45 -25.68 -3.32
N TYR A 94 -26.20 -24.79 -3.96
CA TYR A 94 -26.33 -23.42 -3.50
C TYR A 94 -27.03 -23.33 -2.11
N ALA A 95 -28.10 -24.10 -1.89
CA ALA A 95 -28.77 -24.18 -0.61
C ALA A 95 -27.86 -24.72 0.50
N GLU A 96 -26.99 -25.67 0.18
CA GLU A 96 -25.98 -26.20 1.11
C GLU A 96 -24.95 -25.13 1.50
N LEU A 97 -24.40 -24.40 0.53
CA LEU A 97 -23.45 -23.31 0.79
C LEU A 97 -24.05 -22.22 1.67
N GLN A 98 -25.33 -21.96 1.53
CA GLN A 98 -26.06 -21.00 2.33
C GLN A 98 -26.27 -21.42 3.77
N ALA A 99 -26.61 -22.69 3.97
CA ALA A 99 -26.72 -23.25 5.31
C ALA A 99 -25.38 -23.19 6.06
N LYS A 100 -24.25 -23.28 5.33
CA LYS A 100 -22.88 -23.17 5.85
C LYS A 100 -22.46 -21.73 6.17
N SER A 101 -22.98 -20.75 5.43
CA SER A 101 -22.51 -19.37 5.46
C SER A 101 -22.54 -18.72 6.84
N PRO A 102 -23.62 -18.77 7.66
CA PRO A 102 -23.61 -18.18 8.99
C PRO A 102 -22.54 -18.77 9.91
N THR A 103 -22.30 -20.08 9.79
CA THR A 103 -21.31 -20.78 10.61
C THR A 103 -19.88 -20.33 10.26
N VAL A 104 -19.54 -20.28 8.98
CA VAL A 104 -18.22 -19.84 8.52
C VAL A 104 -17.94 -18.41 8.95
N LEU A 105 -18.91 -17.53 8.75
CA LEU A 105 -18.81 -16.11 9.10
C LEU A 105 -18.67 -15.89 10.61
N GLN A 106 -19.41 -16.67 11.42
CA GLN A 106 -19.27 -16.64 12.87
C GLN A 106 -17.92 -17.15 13.33
N CYS A 107 -17.38 -18.21 12.70
CA CYS A 107 -16.02 -18.71 12.97
C CYS A 107 -14.96 -17.64 12.70
N VAL A 108 -15.06 -16.91 11.57
CA VAL A 108 -14.11 -15.83 11.24
C VAL A 108 -14.20 -14.72 12.28
N SER A 109 -15.40 -14.25 12.61
CA SER A 109 -15.61 -13.20 13.62
C SER A 109 -15.02 -13.59 14.97
N ASN A 110 -15.29 -14.81 15.42
CA ASN A 110 -14.76 -15.35 16.69
C ASN A 110 -13.22 -15.44 16.67
N ALA A 111 -12.66 -15.96 15.59
CA ALA A 111 -11.20 -16.13 15.45
C ALA A 111 -10.47 -14.77 15.42
N VAL A 112 -11.01 -13.77 14.70
CA VAL A 112 -10.45 -12.41 14.67
C VAL A 112 -10.53 -11.76 16.04
N LYS A 113 -11.67 -11.84 16.73
CA LYS A 113 -11.81 -11.31 18.10
C LYS A 113 -10.86 -11.98 19.08
N ALA A 114 -10.73 -13.31 19.01
CA ALA A 114 -9.81 -14.07 19.87
C ALA A 114 -8.34 -13.71 19.60
N ALA A 115 -7.96 -13.50 18.35
CA ALA A 115 -6.62 -13.06 17.98
C ALA A 115 -6.35 -11.61 18.42
N LYS A 116 -7.33 -10.71 18.30
CA LYS A 116 -7.23 -9.33 18.77
C LYS A 116 -7.00 -9.24 20.28
N ASN A 117 -7.74 -10.02 21.06
CA ASN A 117 -7.65 -10.05 22.53
C ASN A 117 -6.38 -10.77 23.04
N SER A 118 -5.53 -11.25 22.17
CA SER A 118 -4.21 -11.81 22.47
C SER A 118 -3.11 -10.79 22.09
N GLU A 119 -1.84 -11.14 22.33
CA GLU A 119 -0.67 -10.33 21.93
C GLU A 119 -0.58 -10.05 20.40
N ASN A 120 -1.52 -10.61 19.61
CA ASN A 120 -1.55 -10.47 18.14
C ASN A 120 -2.25 -9.21 17.63
N GLY A 121 -2.84 -8.39 18.50
CA GLY A 121 -3.65 -7.23 18.09
C GLY A 121 -2.93 -6.25 17.16
N SER A 122 -1.62 -6.06 17.32
CA SER A 122 -0.82 -5.15 16.48
C SER A 122 -0.68 -5.64 15.03
N VAL A 123 -0.62 -6.95 14.82
CA VAL A 123 -0.49 -7.56 13.48
C VAL A 123 -1.78 -7.40 12.68
N LEU A 124 -2.93 -7.40 13.36
CA LEU A 124 -4.25 -7.26 12.75
C LEU A 124 -4.58 -5.81 12.35
N ALA A 125 -3.78 -4.84 12.75
CA ALA A 125 -3.92 -3.43 12.35
C ALA A 125 -3.49 -3.19 10.89
N ASN A 126 -2.66 -4.07 10.31
CA ASN A 126 -2.29 -4.07 8.90
C ASN A 126 -3.24 -4.96 8.10
N THR A 127 -3.21 -4.85 6.77
CA THR A 127 -3.90 -5.81 5.91
C THR A 127 -3.15 -7.13 5.92
N PHE A 128 -3.80 -8.20 6.33
CA PHE A 128 -3.20 -9.53 6.48
C PHE A 128 -3.94 -10.60 5.66
N SER A 129 -3.30 -11.72 5.45
CA SER A 129 -3.88 -12.95 4.86
C SER A 129 -3.42 -14.17 5.66
N ALA A 130 -3.98 -15.35 5.35
CA ALA A 130 -3.50 -16.61 5.95
C ALA A 130 -1.99 -16.80 5.72
N TYR A 131 -1.46 -16.43 4.54
CA TYR A 131 -0.02 -16.51 4.23
C TYR A 131 0.82 -15.60 5.11
N THR A 132 0.46 -14.31 5.23
CA THR A 132 1.25 -13.37 6.04
C THR A 132 1.21 -13.68 7.53
N LEU A 133 0.09 -14.20 8.01
CA LEU A 133 -0.02 -14.66 9.38
C LEU A 133 0.83 -15.92 9.64
N LEU A 134 0.83 -16.88 8.71
CA LEU A 134 1.65 -18.08 8.82
C LEU A 134 3.14 -17.72 8.86
N ASP A 135 3.59 -16.86 7.97
CA ASP A 135 4.97 -16.38 7.92
C ASP A 135 5.43 -15.78 9.26
N SER A 136 4.52 -15.12 9.97
CA SER A 136 4.83 -14.49 11.26
C SER A 136 5.05 -15.48 12.42
N ILE A 137 4.71 -16.77 12.24
CA ILE A 137 4.79 -17.81 13.29
C ILE A 137 5.51 -19.08 12.86
N VAL A 138 6.04 -19.12 11.65
CA VAL A 138 6.64 -20.34 11.08
C VAL A 138 7.78 -20.93 11.94
N ASP A 139 8.54 -20.08 12.62
CA ASP A 139 9.65 -20.49 13.49
C ASP A 139 9.19 -20.94 14.89
N GLU A 140 7.91 -20.73 15.23
CA GLU A 140 7.34 -21.06 16.55
C GLU A 140 6.56 -22.36 16.55
N ILE A 141 6.36 -22.99 15.37
CA ILE A 141 5.57 -24.21 15.18
C ILE A 141 6.38 -25.30 14.48
N SER A 142 5.91 -26.54 14.60
CA SER A 142 6.60 -27.67 13.97
C SER A 142 6.52 -27.64 12.44
N GLU A 143 7.57 -28.10 11.76
CA GLU A 143 7.59 -28.23 10.30
C GLU A 143 6.42 -29.08 9.77
N ALA A 144 6.00 -30.08 10.54
CA ALA A 144 4.86 -30.93 10.20
C ALA A 144 3.54 -30.12 10.16
N THR A 145 3.34 -29.21 11.10
CA THR A 145 2.19 -28.30 11.13
C THR A 145 2.23 -27.30 9.96
N VAL A 146 3.40 -26.73 9.69
CA VAL A 146 3.59 -25.83 8.54
C VAL A 146 3.24 -26.54 7.24
N LYS A 147 3.73 -27.77 7.02
CA LYS A 147 3.42 -28.56 5.81
C LYS A 147 1.92 -28.86 5.67
N GLU A 148 1.23 -29.17 6.76
CA GLU A 148 -0.21 -29.41 6.74
C GLU A 148 -1.01 -28.14 6.36
N ILE A 149 -0.62 -26.99 6.88
CA ILE A 149 -1.25 -25.71 6.54
C ILE A 149 -1.01 -25.35 5.07
N TYR A 150 0.23 -25.52 4.56
CA TYR A 150 0.50 -25.28 3.13
C TYR A 150 -0.26 -26.23 2.21
N ARG A 151 -0.40 -27.51 2.58
CA ARG A 151 -1.25 -28.45 1.83
C ARG A 151 -2.70 -27.98 1.78
N LEU A 152 -3.21 -27.47 2.88
CA LEU A 152 -4.58 -26.95 2.95
C LEU A 152 -4.77 -25.71 2.08
N MET A 153 -3.74 -24.85 1.96
CA MET A 153 -3.76 -23.64 1.10
C MET A 153 -3.72 -23.97 -0.38
N ASP A 154 -3.08 -25.09 -0.76
CA ASP A 154 -2.99 -25.54 -2.14
C ASP A 154 -4.24 -26.33 -2.52
N PHE A 155 -4.97 -25.84 -3.52
CA PHE A 155 -6.21 -26.47 -4.01
C PHE A 155 -6.01 -27.92 -4.49
N GLN A 156 -4.84 -28.24 -5.06
CA GLN A 156 -4.56 -29.57 -5.60
C GLN A 156 -4.25 -30.59 -4.51
N THR A 157 -3.70 -30.16 -3.39
CA THR A 157 -3.26 -31.06 -2.31
C THR A 157 -4.07 -30.94 -1.03
N ALA A 158 -5.06 -30.05 -1.01
CA ALA A 158 -5.81 -29.75 0.21
C ALA A 158 -6.51 -30.95 0.83
N GLU A 159 -7.09 -31.82 0.01
CA GLU A 159 -7.76 -33.05 0.48
C GLU A 159 -6.80 -34.02 1.18
N MET A 160 -5.49 -33.88 0.94
CA MET A 160 -4.45 -34.66 1.62
C MET A 160 -4.12 -34.11 3.01
N SER A 161 -4.62 -32.96 3.39
CA SER A 161 -4.42 -32.37 4.72
C SER A 161 -5.42 -32.93 5.72
N SER A 162 -4.93 -33.32 6.89
CA SER A 162 -5.78 -33.74 8.02
C SER A 162 -6.69 -32.61 8.52
N LEU A 163 -6.41 -31.35 8.16
CA LEU A 163 -7.22 -30.19 8.45
C LEU A 163 -8.46 -30.11 7.53
N PHE A 164 -8.37 -30.67 6.32
CA PHE A 164 -9.49 -30.70 5.39
C PHE A 164 -10.67 -31.50 5.95
N ASP A 165 -10.40 -32.67 6.57
CA ASP A 165 -11.43 -33.46 7.24
C ASP A 165 -12.11 -32.70 8.37
N ILE A 166 -11.36 -31.89 9.13
CA ILE A 166 -11.91 -31.07 10.21
C ILE A 166 -12.86 -30.04 9.64
N MET A 167 -12.48 -29.39 8.54
CA MET A 167 -13.32 -28.42 7.85
C MET A 167 -14.63 -29.04 7.32
N SER A 168 -14.53 -30.16 6.62
CA SER A 168 -15.66 -30.86 6.03
C SER A 168 -16.67 -31.32 7.10
N ARG A 169 -16.18 -31.97 8.17
CA ARG A 169 -17.05 -32.43 9.28
C ARG A 169 -17.71 -31.29 10.06
N SER A 170 -17.07 -30.13 10.12
CA SER A 170 -17.62 -28.96 10.81
C SER A 170 -18.77 -28.32 10.03
N CYS A 171 -18.73 -28.37 8.70
CA CYS A 171 -19.77 -27.87 7.83
C CYS A 171 -21.06 -28.71 7.90
N GLU A 172 -20.93 -30.03 8.09
CA GLU A 172 -22.08 -30.94 8.21
C GLU A 172 -22.93 -30.68 9.45
N SER A 173 -22.34 -30.13 10.52
CA SER A 173 -23.00 -29.99 11.83
C SER A 173 -23.57 -28.61 12.15
N ILE A 174 -23.43 -27.60 11.28
CA ILE A 174 -23.95 -26.22 11.45
C ILE A 174 -23.61 -25.57 12.83
N ARG A 175 -22.49 -25.96 13.46
CA ARG A 175 -22.08 -25.44 14.77
C ARG A 175 -20.66 -24.93 14.76
N SER A 176 -20.47 -23.63 14.94
CA SER A 176 -19.15 -22.98 15.09
C SER A 176 -18.31 -23.63 16.21
N ASP A 177 -18.97 -24.03 17.32
CA ASP A 177 -18.33 -24.69 18.47
C ASP A 177 -17.64 -26.02 18.09
N ARG A 178 -18.22 -26.74 17.14
CA ARG A 178 -17.65 -28.03 16.68
C ARG A 178 -16.33 -27.85 15.94
N PHE A 179 -16.26 -26.83 15.08
CA PHE A 179 -15.02 -26.48 14.37
C PHE A 179 -13.92 -26.08 15.35
N GLU A 180 -14.23 -25.17 16.28
CA GLU A 180 -13.28 -24.69 17.28
C GLU A 180 -12.79 -25.86 18.17
N GLN A 181 -13.68 -26.76 18.56
CA GLN A 181 -13.32 -27.94 19.36
C GLN A 181 -12.39 -28.88 18.58
N LEU A 182 -12.75 -29.30 17.37
CA LEU A 182 -11.94 -30.20 16.55
C LEU A 182 -10.56 -29.62 16.22
N LEU A 183 -10.51 -28.33 15.94
CA LEU A 183 -9.27 -27.62 15.69
C LEU A 183 -8.39 -27.54 16.95
N ALA A 184 -9.02 -27.29 18.11
CA ALA A 184 -8.32 -27.31 19.39
C ALA A 184 -7.73 -28.69 19.70
N GLU A 185 -8.49 -29.78 19.49
CA GLU A 185 -8.02 -31.16 19.68
C GLU A 185 -6.87 -31.51 18.70
N TRP A 186 -6.93 -31.02 17.46
CA TRP A 186 -5.87 -31.22 16.47
C TRP A 186 -4.58 -30.52 16.89
N LEU A 187 -4.68 -29.24 17.31
CA LEU A 187 -3.55 -28.46 17.81
C LEU A 187 -2.94 -29.07 19.07
N ASP A 188 -3.76 -29.60 19.97
CA ASP A 188 -3.31 -30.22 21.20
C ASP A 188 -2.45 -31.47 20.96
N ARG A 189 -2.73 -32.17 19.86
CA ARG A 189 -1.94 -33.34 19.46
C ARG A 189 -0.68 -32.97 18.69
N ARG A 190 -0.72 -31.94 17.85
CA ARG A 190 0.39 -31.57 16.96
C ARG A 190 1.38 -30.62 17.62
N GLU A 191 0.88 -29.68 18.45
CA GLU A 191 1.66 -28.62 19.09
C GLU A 191 1.40 -28.59 20.61
N PRO A 192 1.68 -29.70 21.34
CA PRO A 192 1.38 -29.76 22.78
C PRO A 192 2.12 -28.71 23.60
N GLN A 193 3.27 -28.24 23.11
CA GLN A 193 4.06 -27.18 23.73
C GLN A 193 3.36 -25.81 23.76
N LEU A 194 2.33 -25.60 22.92
CA LEU A 194 1.61 -24.32 22.84
C LEU A 194 0.56 -24.14 23.96
N LYS A 195 0.43 -25.06 24.91
CA LYS A 195 -0.61 -25.02 25.95
C LYS A 195 -0.32 -24.10 27.15
N ASN A 196 0.94 -23.83 27.48
CA ASN A 196 1.32 -23.44 28.83
C ASN A 196 1.98 -22.07 29.02
N ASN A 197 1.88 -21.12 28.06
CA ASN A 197 2.49 -19.77 28.19
C ASN A 197 1.67 -18.76 27.37
N GLU A 198 1.55 -17.52 27.81
CA GLU A 198 0.77 -16.48 27.13
C GLU A 198 1.21 -16.27 25.67
N LYS A 199 2.51 -16.19 25.41
CA LYS A 199 3.03 -16.12 24.02
C LYS A 199 2.62 -17.33 23.18
N LYS A 200 2.65 -18.52 23.76
CA LYS A 200 2.23 -19.77 23.10
C LYS A 200 0.73 -19.81 22.85
N ILE A 201 -0.08 -19.22 23.74
CA ILE A 201 -1.52 -19.03 23.53
C ILE A 201 -1.76 -18.09 22.34
N ALA A 202 -0.99 -17.01 22.21
CA ALA A 202 -1.09 -16.08 21.08
C ALA A 202 -0.78 -16.79 19.75
N VAL A 203 0.27 -17.60 19.67
CA VAL A 203 0.61 -18.43 18.50
C VAL A 203 -0.54 -19.38 18.16
N ARG A 204 -1.09 -20.09 19.17
CA ARG A 204 -2.23 -20.98 19.00
C ARG A 204 -3.45 -20.26 18.41
N LYS A 205 -3.78 -19.07 18.92
CA LYS A 205 -4.90 -18.24 18.41
C LYS A 205 -4.64 -17.80 16.98
N LYS A 206 -3.39 -17.48 16.63
CA LYS A 206 -3.01 -17.15 15.27
C LYS A 206 -3.15 -18.34 14.32
N ILE A 207 -2.76 -19.55 14.72
CA ILE A 207 -2.98 -20.79 13.91
C ILE A 207 -4.48 -21.01 13.70
N GLN A 208 -5.30 -20.85 14.73
CA GLN A 208 -6.76 -20.94 14.60
C GLN A 208 -7.30 -19.94 13.59
N LEU A 209 -6.84 -18.70 13.64
CA LEU A 209 -7.22 -17.68 12.67
C LEU A 209 -6.77 -18.04 11.24
N ILE A 210 -5.53 -18.48 11.04
CA ILE A 210 -5.01 -18.91 9.73
C ILE A 210 -5.90 -19.97 9.11
N ILE A 211 -6.20 -21.04 9.85
CA ILE A 211 -7.01 -22.17 9.35
C ILE A 211 -8.44 -21.69 9.05
N THR A 212 -9.00 -20.84 9.90
CA THR A 212 -10.33 -20.25 9.68
C THR A 212 -10.37 -19.39 8.42
N LEU A 213 -9.30 -18.61 8.14
CA LEU A 213 -9.21 -17.78 6.95
C LEU A 213 -9.07 -18.60 5.67
N ILE A 214 -8.31 -19.70 5.70
CA ILE A 214 -8.23 -20.62 4.56
C ILE A 214 -9.61 -21.24 4.28
N PHE A 215 -10.33 -21.59 5.32
CA PHE A 215 -11.69 -22.10 5.19
C PHE A 215 -12.64 -21.05 4.60
N PHE A 216 -12.55 -19.81 5.06
CA PHE A 216 -13.33 -18.70 4.54
C PHE A 216 -13.03 -18.44 3.06
N ASP A 217 -11.77 -18.41 2.67
CA ASP A 217 -11.35 -18.19 1.28
C ASP A 217 -11.93 -19.26 0.34
N ARG A 218 -11.85 -20.52 0.72
CA ARG A 218 -12.48 -21.62 -0.01
C ARG A 218 -14.00 -21.47 -0.12
N PHE A 219 -14.65 -21.15 0.98
CA PHE A 219 -16.07 -20.92 1.02
C PHE A 219 -16.52 -19.81 0.07
N VAL A 220 -15.80 -18.70 0.02
CA VAL A 220 -16.09 -17.59 -0.90
C VAL A 220 -15.91 -18.01 -2.36
N MET A 221 -14.90 -18.81 -2.66
CA MET A 221 -14.73 -19.36 -4.02
C MET A 221 -15.85 -20.32 -4.42
N GLU A 222 -16.27 -21.19 -3.52
CA GLU A 222 -17.41 -22.10 -3.75
C GLU A 222 -18.70 -21.33 -4.01
N ILE A 223 -18.99 -20.28 -3.23
CA ILE A 223 -20.13 -19.39 -3.48
C ILE A 223 -20.00 -18.71 -4.84
N GLY A 224 -18.82 -18.22 -5.21
CA GLY A 224 -18.56 -17.59 -6.49
C GLY A 224 -18.88 -18.51 -7.67
N THR A 225 -18.38 -19.75 -7.61
CA THR A 225 -18.62 -20.78 -8.63
C THR A 225 -20.10 -21.16 -8.71
N ALA A 226 -20.72 -21.42 -7.57
CA ALA A 226 -22.16 -21.77 -7.54
C ALA A 226 -23.03 -20.64 -8.09
N TYR A 227 -22.63 -19.39 -7.88
CA TYR A 227 -23.31 -18.23 -8.40
C TYR A 227 -23.15 -18.09 -9.93
N GLU A 228 -21.95 -18.37 -10.46
CA GLU A 228 -21.71 -18.37 -11.92
C GLU A 228 -22.52 -19.45 -12.65
N ASP A 229 -22.65 -20.61 -12.04
CA ASP A 229 -23.45 -21.72 -12.59
C ASP A 229 -24.97 -21.44 -12.56
N SER A 230 -25.42 -20.50 -11.74
CA SER A 230 -26.84 -20.15 -11.57
C SER A 230 -27.31 -18.99 -12.48
N GLN A 231 -26.63 -18.67 -13.56
CA GLN A 231 -26.78 -17.46 -14.41
C GLN A 231 -28.18 -17.19 -15.01
N ASP A 232 -29.10 -18.13 -14.96
CA ASP A 232 -30.45 -17.95 -15.48
C ASP A 232 -31.41 -17.16 -14.57
N VAL A 233 -30.92 -16.66 -13.42
CA VAL A 233 -31.74 -15.95 -12.47
C VAL A 233 -31.41 -14.47 -12.49
N THR A 234 -32.41 -13.66 -12.79
CA THR A 234 -32.40 -12.20 -12.64
C THR A 234 -32.31 -11.82 -11.14
N MET A 235 -31.20 -12.16 -10.51
CA MET A 235 -30.92 -11.70 -9.17
C MET A 235 -30.61 -10.21 -9.20
N GLY A 236 -31.27 -9.46 -8.31
CA GLY A 236 -30.91 -8.07 -8.07
C GLY A 236 -29.44 -7.94 -7.74
N TYR A 237 -28.83 -6.86 -8.21
CA TYR A 237 -27.45 -6.53 -7.92
C TYR A 237 -27.31 -6.28 -6.40
N ASN A 238 -26.50 -7.08 -5.73
CA ASN A 238 -26.11 -6.84 -4.34
C ASN A 238 -24.59 -6.72 -4.19
N GLU A 239 -24.11 -6.29 -3.04
CA GLU A 239 -22.67 -6.06 -2.83
C GLU A 239 -21.85 -7.35 -2.80
N LEU A 240 -22.46 -8.49 -2.41
CA LEU A 240 -21.82 -9.80 -2.51
C LEU A 240 -21.55 -10.15 -3.97
N VAL A 241 -22.54 -9.98 -4.84
CA VAL A 241 -22.41 -10.15 -6.28
C VAL A 241 -21.39 -9.16 -6.81
N GLY A 242 -21.41 -7.92 -6.32
CA GLY A 242 -20.40 -6.91 -6.63
C GLY A 242 -19.02 -7.24 -6.09
N PHE A 243 -18.91 -7.97 -4.99
CA PHE A 243 -17.63 -8.41 -4.42
C PHE A 243 -17.10 -9.67 -5.11
N ILE A 244 -17.96 -10.61 -5.47
CA ILE A 244 -17.62 -11.85 -6.18
C ILE A 244 -17.50 -11.57 -7.68
N ARG A 245 -18.47 -10.89 -8.28
CA ARG A 245 -18.43 -10.31 -9.62
C ARG A 245 -17.93 -8.89 -9.50
N THR A 246 -16.99 -8.55 -10.29
CA THR A 246 -16.39 -7.23 -10.30
C THR A 246 -17.44 -6.12 -10.45
N ARG A 247 -17.43 -5.16 -9.55
CA ARG A 247 -18.16 -3.89 -9.64
C ARG A 247 -17.88 -3.10 -10.94
N PHE A 248 -16.89 -3.52 -11.69
CA PHE A 248 -16.31 -2.85 -12.85
C PHE A 248 -16.50 -3.64 -14.14
N THR A 249 -17.67 -4.29 -14.32
CA THR A 249 -17.93 -5.11 -15.50
C THR A 249 -17.63 -4.41 -16.83
N ALA A 250 -17.91 -3.11 -16.94
CA ALA A 250 -17.62 -2.36 -18.16
C ALA A 250 -16.11 -2.15 -18.39
N GLN A 251 -15.31 -2.00 -17.32
CA GLN A 251 -13.86 -1.85 -17.46
C GLN A 251 -13.15 -3.17 -17.67
N GLN A 252 -13.76 -4.29 -17.30
CA GLN A 252 -13.19 -5.63 -17.52
C GLN A 252 -13.10 -6.01 -18.98
N ASP A 253 -13.95 -5.44 -19.82
CA ASP A 253 -13.93 -5.73 -21.25
C ASP A 253 -12.61 -5.26 -21.91
N TYR A 254 -11.92 -4.31 -21.32
CA TYR A 254 -10.69 -3.74 -21.86
C TYR A 254 -9.50 -3.67 -20.87
N LEU A 255 -9.70 -3.93 -19.59
CA LEU A 255 -8.61 -4.02 -18.63
C LEU A 255 -8.20 -5.48 -18.41
N PRO A 256 -6.90 -5.77 -18.32
CA PRO A 256 -6.45 -7.09 -17.90
C PRO A 256 -7.02 -7.48 -16.55
N SER A 257 -7.36 -8.75 -16.39
CA SER A 257 -7.76 -9.31 -15.11
C SER A 257 -6.67 -9.11 -14.05
N ALA A 258 -7.04 -9.12 -12.77
CA ALA A 258 -6.07 -9.13 -11.69
C ALA A 258 -5.08 -10.28 -11.87
N LEU A 259 -3.78 -9.96 -11.87
CA LEU A 259 -2.71 -10.91 -12.19
C LEU A 259 -2.58 -12.04 -11.17
N MET A 260 -2.98 -11.76 -9.94
CA MET A 260 -2.97 -12.68 -8.82
C MET A 260 -4.29 -13.46 -8.62
N GLY A 261 -5.29 -13.24 -9.49
CA GLY A 261 -6.61 -13.74 -9.22
C GLY A 261 -7.29 -13.01 -8.06
N ASN A 262 -8.01 -13.73 -7.22
CA ASN A 262 -8.68 -13.16 -6.05
C ASN A 262 -7.71 -13.07 -4.87
N LEU A 263 -6.96 -11.98 -4.77
CA LEU A 263 -6.16 -11.72 -3.59
C LEU A 263 -7.08 -11.30 -2.44
N PHE A 264 -7.18 -12.13 -1.41
CA PHE A 264 -7.89 -11.82 -0.18
C PHE A 264 -6.94 -11.22 0.83
N GLY A 265 -7.18 -9.95 1.16
CA GLY A 265 -6.62 -9.30 2.32
C GLY A 265 -7.71 -8.98 3.33
N ILE A 266 -7.39 -9.03 4.61
CA ILE A 266 -8.29 -8.71 5.72
C ILE A 266 -7.62 -7.66 6.59
N LYS A 267 -8.40 -6.70 7.11
CA LYS A 267 -7.92 -5.68 8.04
C LYS A 267 -8.93 -5.48 9.15
N LEU A 268 -8.45 -5.37 10.37
CA LEU A 268 -9.26 -4.93 11.50
C LEU A 268 -9.16 -3.41 11.64
N THR A 269 -10.30 -2.72 11.68
CA THR A 269 -10.34 -1.27 11.89
C THR A 269 -10.20 -0.93 13.38
N SER A 270 -9.98 0.36 13.67
CA SER A 270 -9.97 0.87 15.06
C SER A 270 -11.34 0.77 15.75
N GLU A 271 -12.42 0.65 14.99
CA GLU A 271 -13.81 0.54 15.46
C GLU A 271 -14.27 -0.93 15.54
N ASP A 272 -13.32 -1.88 15.40
CA ASP A 272 -13.54 -3.32 15.44
C ASP A 272 -14.30 -3.92 14.24
N ASP A 273 -14.41 -3.16 13.16
CA ASP A 273 -14.95 -3.67 11.91
C ASP A 273 -13.88 -4.43 11.14
N ILE A 274 -14.29 -5.49 10.47
CA ILE A 274 -13.43 -6.30 9.61
C ILE A 274 -13.64 -5.82 8.17
N LEU A 275 -12.57 -5.42 7.51
CA LEU A 275 -12.56 -5.09 6.08
C LEU A 275 -11.97 -6.22 5.27
N LEU A 276 -12.62 -6.55 4.16
CA LEU A 276 -12.15 -7.50 3.15
C LEU A 276 -11.62 -6.74 1.93
N PHE A 277 -10.46 -7.14 1.43
CA PHE A 277 -9.83 -6.56 0.23
C PHE A 277 -9.78 -7.58 -0.89
N ARG A 278 -10.08 -7.12 -2.12
CA ARG A 278 -9.98 -7.93 -3.34
C ARG A 278 -9.42 -7.08 -4.47
N GLN A 279 -8.48 -7.64 -5.23
CA GLN A 279 -8.02 -7.02 -6.45
C GLN A 279 -8.87 -7.48 -7.64
N TYR A 280 -9.44 -6.54 -8.40
CA TYR A 280 -10.35 -6.84 -9.51
C TYR A 280 -9.65 -6.84 -10.87
N ALA A 281 -8.80 -5.86 -11.12
CA ALA A 281 -8.17 -5.67 -12.42
C ALA A 281 -6.78 -5.06 -12.29
N TYR A 282 -6.01 -5.14 -13.37
CA TYR A 282 -4.74 -4.44 -13.51
C TYR A 282 -4.98 -3.04 -14.06
N GLY A 283 -5.24 -2.09 -13.16
CA GLY A 283 -5.63 -0.72 -13.51
C GLY A 283 -4.53 0.11 -14.16
N ARG A 284 -3.24 -0.24 -13.96
CA ARG A 284 -2.10 0.49 -14.54
C ARG A 284 -2.10 0.50 -16.07
N ALA A 285 -2.78 -0.47 -16.71
CA ALA A 285 -2.97 -0.47 -18.15
C ALA A 285 -3.64 0.82 -18.67
N LEU A 286 -4.41 1.53 -17.85
CA LEU A 286 -4.99 2.83 -18.23
C LEU A 286 -3.94 3.94 -18.43
N LEU A 287 -2.73 3.79 -17.94
CA LEU A 287 -1.66 4.76 -18.22
C LEU A 287 -1.08 4.61 -19.62
N THR A 288 -0.95 3.38 -20.11
CA THR A 288 -0.22 3.07 -21.35
C THR A 288 -1.13 2.65 -22.49
N ASP A 289 -2.28 2.03 -22.19
CA ASP A 289 -3.10 1.35 -23.20
C ASP A 289 -4.29 2.17 -23.68
N LEU A 290 -4.52 3.39 -23.13
CA LEU A 290 -5.60 4.28 -23.58
C LEU A 290 -5.61 4.53 -25.10
N PRO A 291 -4.49 4.76 -25.78
CA PRO A 291 -4.47 4.93 -27.22
C PRO A 291 -5.00 3.71 -27.98
N TYR A 292 -4.83 2.52 -27.41
CA TYR A 292 -5.15 1.24 -28.03
C TYR A 292 -6.56 0.73 -27.71
N LEU A 293 -7.30 1.41 -26.80
CA LEU A 293 -8.69 1.03 -26.50
C LEU A 293 -9.62 1.14 -27.72
N ARG A 294 -9.23 1.92 -28.70
CA ARG A 294 -9.95 2.06 -29.97
C ARG A 294 -8.96 1.90 -31.12
N VAL A 295 -9.34 1.07 -32.06
CA VAL A 295 -8.58 0.86 -33.32
C VAL A 295 -9.49 1.06 -34.52
N ASN A 296 -8.94 1.51 -35.64
CA ASN A 296 -9.65 1.55 -36.90
C ASN A 296 -9.74 0.16 -37.56
N LYS A 297 -10.33 0.06 -38.76
CA LYS A 297 -10.48 -1.20 -39.46
C LYS A 297 -9.15 -1.86 -39.87
N GLU A 298 -8.09 -1.06 -39.97
CA GLU A 298 -6.73 -1.51 -40.28
C GLU A 298 -5.93 -1.88 -39.01
N GLY A 299 -6.55 -1.81 -37.83
CA GLY A 299 -5.88 -2.11 -36.55
C GLY A 299 -5.00 -0.99 -36.02
N VAL A 300 -5.06 0.21 -36.59
CA VAL A 300 -4.30 1.37 -36.13
C VAL A 300 -5.01 2.00 -34.93
N PRO A 301 -4.29 2.30 -33.82
CA PRO A 301 -4.84 2.99 -32.66
C PRO A 301 -5.42 4.36 -33.04
N ILE A 302 -6.63 4.62 -32.57
CA ILE A 302 -7.37 5.88 -32.76
C ILE A 302 -7.89 6.47 -31.44
N GLY A 303 -7.43 5.94 -30.31
CA GLY A 303 -7.67 6.54 -29.01
C GLY A 303 -6.83 7.80 -28.79
N PRO A 304 -7.01 8.50 -27.66
CA PRO A 304 -6.29 9.73 -27.38
C PRO A 304 -4.79 9.51 -27.23
N HIS A 305 -4.00 10.50 -27.60
CA HIS A 305 -2.59 10.53 -27.20
C HIS A 305 -2.48 10.65 -25.68
N VAL A 306 -1.47 10.01 -25.10
CA VAL A 306 -1.22 10.04 -23.66
C VAL A 306 0.09 10.74 -23.37
N VAL A 307 0.05 11.71 -22.45
CA VAL A 307 1.23 12.41 -21.95
C VAL A 307 1.35 12.16 -20.44
N LEU A 308 2.42 11.51 -20.03
CA LEU A 308 2.73 11.16 -18.64
C LEU A 308 3.73 12.18 -18.09
N LEU A 309 3.33 12.92 -17.06
CA LEU A 309 4.15 13.95 -16.43
C LEU A 309 4.51 13.54 -15.00
N SER A 310 5.78 13.60 -14.64
CA SER A 310 6.24 13.41 -13.25
C SER A 310 7.71 13.78 -13.09
N GLY A 311 8.09 14.29 -11.92
CA GLY A 311 9.48 14.54 -11.53
C GLY A 311 10.16 13.32 -10.85
N SER A 312 9.44 12.24 -10.57
CA SER A 312 9.93 11.08 -9.79
C SER A 312 9.53 9.72 -10.36
N SER A 313 8.90 9.68 -11.52
CA SER A 313 8.44 8.42 -12.14
C SER A 313 9.58 7.57 -12.72
N TYR A 314 10.79 8.12 -12.87
CA TYR A 314 11.96 7.39 -13.33
C TYR A 314 12.77 6.86 -12.14
N ALA A 315 12.30 5.79 -11.51
CA ALA A 315 12.93 5.16 -10.34
C ALA A 315 13.07 3.65 -10.58
N LYS A 316 13.98 3.26 -11.48
CA LYS A 316 14.18 1.86 -11.91
C LYS A 316 14.32 0.92 -10.72
N GLY A 317 13.43 -0.07 -10.64
CA GLY A 317 13.37 -1.05 -9.56
C GLY A 317 12.28 -0.76 -8.51
N SER A 318 11.72 0.46 -8.47
CA SER A 318 10.54 0.71 -7.63
C SER A 318 9.28 0.20 -8.29
N TYR A 319 8.65 -0.78 -7.69
CA TYR A 319 7.38 -1.31 -8.18
C TYR A 319 6.19 -0.40 -7.84
N GLU A 320 6.39 0.55 -6.94
CA GLU A 320 5.35 1.51 -6.57
C GLU A 320 5.38 2.77 -7.45
N TYR A 321 6.56 3.31 -7.71
CA TYR A 321 6.71 4.63 -8.33
C TYR A 321 7.24 4.62 -9.76
N HIS A 322 8.02 3.60 -10.16
CA HIS A 322 8.53 3.56 -11.53
C HIS A 322 7.40 3.34 -12.53
N VAL A 323 7.29 4.24 -13.51
CA VAL A 323 6.37 4.08 -14.64
C VAL A 323 7.14 3.45 -15.79
N ASN A 324 6.71 2.25 -16.22
CA ASN A 324 7.35 1.50 -17.30
C ASN A 324 6.89 2.05 -18.65
N ALA A 325 7.46 3.16 -19.06
CA ALA A 325 7.26 3.82 -20.33
C ALA A 325 8.58 4.51 -20.76
N ASP A 326 8.76 4.68 -22.07
CA ASP A 326 9.93 5.38 -22.59
C ASP A 326 9.87 6.86 -22.22
N VAL A 327 11.02 7.41 -21.81
CA VAL A 327 11.16 8.84 -21.54
C VAL A 327 11.45 9.57 -22.85
N ASN A 328 10.50 10.39 -23.30
CA ASN A 328 10.61 11.12 -24.55
C ASN A 328 11.21 12.52 -24.37
N TYR A 329 10.92 13.16 -23.24
CA TYR A 329 11.34 14.54 -22.96
C TYR A 329 11.72 14.67 -21.49
N ILE A 330 12.77 15.45 -21.22
CA ILE A 330 13.18 15.86 -19.88
C ILE A 330 13.21 17.39 -19.84
N VAL A 331 12.57 17.96 -18.82
CA VAL A 331 12.64 19.40 -18.53
C VAL A 331 13.71 19.57 -17.44
N GLU A 332 14.82 20.17 -17.81
CA GLU A 332 15.89 20.46 -16.87
C GLU A 332 15.61 21.75 -16.08
N ALA A 333 15.98 21.74 -14.81
CA ALA A 333 16.03 22.96 -14.02
C ALA A 333 17.20 23.86 -14.46
N ASP A 334 17.02 25.16 -14.28
CA ASP A 334 18.11 26.12 -14.53
C ASP A 334 19.36 25.78 -13.73
N ARG A 335 20.53 26.18 -14.25
CA ARG A 335 21.83 25.90 -13.62
C ARG A 335 21.88 26.39 -12.16
N SER A 336 21.34 27.57 -11.86
CA SER A 336 21.31 28.11 -10.50
C SER A 336 20.52 27.24 -9.53
N VAL A 337 19.41 26.65 -9.99
CA VAL A 337 18.58 25.72 -9.20
C VAL A 337 19.32 24.38 -9.01
N ARG A 338 19.98 23.87 -10.04
CA ARG A 338 20.80 22.65 -9.94
C ARG A 338 21.97 22.83 -8.95
N GLU A 339 22.64 23.99 -8.99
CA GLU A 339 23.71 24.34 -8.03
C GLU A 339 23.14 24.50 -6.60
N PHE A 340 21.94 25.08 -6.45
CA PHE A 340 21.27 25.16 -5.15
C PHE A 340 20.96 23.77 -4.57
N ILE A 341 20.45 22.86 -5.38
CA ILE A 341 20.20 21.46 -5.00
C ILE A 341 21.52 20.77 -4.63
N GLY A 342 22.54 20.91 -5.46
CA GLY A 342 23.87 20.30 -5.26
C GLY A 342 24.61 20.79 -4.02
N ASN A 343 24.26 21.96 -3.49
CA ASN A 343 24.83 22.51 -2.26
C ASN A 343 24.06 22.07 -0.99
N THR A 344 22.99 21.27 -1.11
CA THR A 344 22.24 20.75 0.03
C THR A 344 23.15 19.98 0.99
N GLN A 345 22.96 20.19 2.28
CA GLN A 345 23.68 19.45 3.31
C GLN A 345 22.87 18.24 3.77
N PHE A 346 23.38 17.04 3.53
CA PHE A 346 22.83 15.81 4.09
C PHE A 346 23.62 15.42 5.33
N MET A 347 22.93 15.20 6.44
CA MET A 347 23.54 14.92 7.75
C MET A 347 22.89 13.71 8.39
N GLU A 348 23.69 12.75 8.77
CA GLU A 348 23.29 11.66 9.65
C GLU A 348 23.60 12.04 11.10
N LEU A 349 22.61 11.85 12.00
CA LEU A 349 22.81 12.19 13.42
C LEU A 349 23.47 11.07 14.23
N GLY A 350 23.65 9.88 13.67
CA GLY A 350 24.31 8.74 14.31
C GLY A 350 23.64 8.28 15.61
N LEU A 351 22.30 8.42 15.70
CA LEU A 351 21.57 8.02 16.91
C LEU A 351 21.45 6.49 16.99
N ALA A 352 21.54 5.97 18.21
CA ALA A 352 21.36 4.53 18.46
C ALA A 352 19.88 4.13 18.49
N GLU A 353 18.98 5.07 18.79
CA GLU A 353 17.53 4.88 18.90
C GLU A 353 16.93 4.57 17.52
N ARG A 354 16.21 3.45 17.42
CA ARG A 354 15.64 2.92 16.16
C ARG A 354 14.12 2.90 16.25
N VAL A 355 13.45 3.89 15.70
CA VAL A 355 11.98 3.94 15.65
C VAL A 355 11.44 2.90 14.67
N SER A 356 12.00 2.89 13.46
CA SER A 356 11.63 1.93 12.43
C SER A 356 12.18 0.54 12.78
N GLY A 357 11.31 -0.47 12.77
CA GLY A 357 11.64 -1.84 13.17
C GLY A 357 11.54 -2.12 14.68
N SER A 358 11.20 -1.12 15.51
CA SER A 358 10.82 -1.36 16.90
C SER A 358 9.43 -1.99 17.02
N PRO A 359 9.18 -2.84 18.04
CA PRO A 359 7.85 -3.31 18.39
C PRO A 359 6.87 -2.16 18.52
N LEU A 360 5.60 -2.38 18.15
CA LEU A 360 4.61 -1.31 18.11
C LEU A 360 4.41 -0.65 19.45
N GLU A 361 4.40 -1.44 20.54
CA GLU A 361 4.25 -1.00 21.92
C GLU A 361 5.36 -0.08 22.40
N ASN A 362 6.58 -0.22 21.88
CA ASN A 362 7.75 0.57 22.27
C ASN A 362 8.02 1.76 21.35
N ARG A 363 7.38 1.79 20.16
CA ARG A 363 7.71 2.74 19.10
C ARG A 363 7.55 4.19 19.50
N ASP A 364 6.50 4.53 20.25
CA ASP A 364 6.25 5.89 20.73
C ASP A 364 7.26 6.34 21.80
N ALA A 365 7.73 5.42 22.65
CA ALA A 365 8.77 5.71 23.62
C ALA A 365 10.10 6.01 22.91
N VAL A 366 10.51 5.13 21.99
CA VAL A 366 11.74 5.32 21.20
C VAL A 366 11.67 6.62 20.37
N LEU A 367 10.50 6.94 19.80
CA LEU A 367 10.32 8.20 19.06
C LEU A 367 10.51 9.43 19.95
N ARG A 368 10.04 9.40 21.20
CA ARG A 368 10.29 10.49 22.18
C ARG A 368 11.78 10.64 22.50
N ASP A 369 12.50 9.53 22.60
CA ASP A 369 13.95 9.55 22.85
C ASP A 369 14.69 10.17 21.64
N VAL A 370 14.31 9.81 20.41
CA VAL A 370 14.85 10.46 19.20
C VAL A 370 14.58 11.96 19.20
N VAL A 371 13.36 12.40 19.56
CA VAL A 371 13.03 13.83 19.67
C VAL A 371 13.91 14.53 20.71
N ASP A 372 14.16 13.90 21.85
CA ASP A 372 15.02 14.47 22.91
C ASP A 372 16.44 14.70 22.41
N ARG A 373 17.00 13.72 21.67
CA ARG A 373 18.33 13.83 21.04
C ARG A 373 18.36 14.89 19.94
N CYS A 374 17.33 14.96 19.11
CA CYS A 374 17.24 15.93 18.00
C CYS A 374 16.99 17.37 18.48
N THR A 375 16.47 17.59 19.68
CA THR A 375 16.05 18.92 20.16
C THR A 375 17.17 19.96 20.07
N ALA A 376 18.43 19.59 20.35
CA ALA A 376 19.56 20.51 20.26
C ALA A 376 19.86 20.94 18.81
N TYR A 377 19.82 19.98 17.89
CA TYR A 377 20.02 20.24 16.45
C TYR A 377 18.90 21.12 15.89
N ILE A 378 17.64 20.86 16.29
CA ILE A 378 16.48 21.67 15.89
C ILE A 378 16.62 23.11 16.37
N ILE A 379 17.06 23.32 17.61
CA ILE A 379 17.29 24.67 18.17
C ILE A 379 18.44 25.38 17.43
N SER A 380 19.52 24.67 17.09
CA SER A 380 20.62 25.23 16.28
C SER A 380 20.10 25.68 14.91
N GLU A 381 19.37 24.81 14.18
CA GLU A 381 18.78 25.16 12.89
C GLU A 381 17.86 26.39 12.96
N LEU A 382 17.05 26.50 14.02
CA LEU A 382 16.20 27.68 14.24
C LEU A 382 16.98 28.95 14.49
N SER A 383 18.18 28.84 15.05
CA SER A 383 19.06 29.97 15.31
C SER A 383 19.86 30.38 14.08
N ASP A 384 20.29 29.38 13.29
CA ASP A 384 21.19 29.58 12.15
C ASP A 384 20.43 29.96 10.87
N LYS A 385 19.17 29.54 10.75
CA LYS A 385 18.33 29.77 9.58
C LYS A 385 17.03 30.51 9.94
N LYS A 386 16.51 31.26 8.99
CA LYS A 386 15.21 31.94 9.10
C LYS A 386 14.04 31.08 8.61
N GLY A 387 14.31 30.13 7.72
CA GLY A 387 13.31 29.23 7.16
C GLY A 387 12.67 28.32 8.20
N LYS A 388 11.60 27.65 7.80
CA LYS A 388 10.85 26.72 8.63
C LYS A 388 11.43 25.31 8.55
N ILE A 389 11.13 24.50 9.56
CA ILE A 389 11.64 23.13 9.71
C ILE A 389 10.48 22.14 9.55
N LEU A 390 10.69 21.07 8.78
CA LEU A 390 9.78 19.94 8.64
C LEU A 390 10.32 18.74 9.43
N LEU A 391 9.53 18.18 10.34
CA LEU A 391 9.82 16.91 11.02
C LEU A 391 8.93 15.82 10.46
N VAL A 392 9.53 14.76 9.92
CA VAL A 392 8.84 13.69 9.20
C VAL A 392 8.65 12.47 10.10
N VAL A 393 7.41 11.98 10.18
CA VAL A 393 6.98 10.79 10.94
C VAL A 393 6.11 9.88 10.06
N ASN A 394 5.63 8.72 10.59
CA ASN A 394 4.80 7.79 9.81
C ASN A 394 3.28 8.03 9.94
N SER A 395 2.81 8.63 11.04
CA SER A 395 1.37 8.74 11.31
C SER A 395 0.99 10.07 11.96
N PHE A 396 -0.30 10.43 11.87
CA PHE A 396 -0.84 11.60 12.54
C PHE A 396 -0.69 11.53 14.08
N SER A 397 -0.87 10.34 14.67
CA SER A 397 -0.63 10.13 16.10
C SER A 397 0.82 10.41 16.49
N GLN A 398 1.77 9.93 15.69
CA GLN A 398 3.19 10.23 15.90
C GLN A 398 3.49 11.73 15.73
N ALA A 399 2.82 12.42 14.80
CA ALA A 399 2.99 13.86 14.63
C ALA A 399 2.57 14.63 15.89
N GLU A 400 1.49 14.22 16.53
CA GLU A 400 1.05 14.78 17.81
C GLU A 400 2.02 14.46 18.95
N THR A 401 2.45 13.19 19.08
CA THR A 401 3.43 12.76 20.08
C THR A 401 4.74 13.56 20.00
N VAL A 402 5.27 13.75 18.79
CA VAL A 402 6.49 14.51 18.53
C VAL A 402 6.30 15.99 18.88
N ALA A 403 5.20 16.60 18.42
CA ALA A 403 4.92 18.01 18.69
C ALA A 403 4.80 18.28 20.19
N ASP A 404 4.08 17.44 20.93
CA ASP A 404 3.92 17.57 22.38
C ASP A 404 5.27 17.40 23.12
N ARG A 405 6.07 16.39 22.71
CA ARG A 405 7.39 16.18 23.31
C ARG A 405 8.32 17.36 23.04
N LEU A 406 8.34 17.87 21.82
CA LEU A 406 9.20 18.99 21.44
C LEU A 406 8.80 20.28 22.16
N ARG A 407 7.51 20.58 22.31
CA ARG A 407 7.00 21.72 23.10
C ARG A 407 7.50 21.63 24.56
N ALA A 408 7.39 20.44 25.18
CA ALA A 408 7.90 20.21 26.53
C ALA A 408 9.42 20.44 26.64
N ASN A 409 10.18 19.99 25.63
CA ASN A 409 11.63 20.21 25.61
C ASN A 409 12.00 21.70 25.41
N PHE A 410 11.25 22.41 24.58
CA PHE A 410 11.45 23.86 24.36
C PHE A 410 11.22 24.65 25.66
N VAL A 411 10.15 24.35 26.38
CA VAL A 411 9.92 25.00 27.70
C VAL A 411 11.10 24.77 28.62
N LYS A 412 11.62 23.54 28.73
CA LYS A 412 12.78 23.23 29.59
C LYS A 412 14.06 23.97 29.19
N ARG A 413 14.22 24.25 27.87
CA ARG A 413 15.43 24.90 27.32
C ARG A 413 15.25 26.40 27.08
N GLY A 414 14.09 26.98 27.42
CA GLY A 414 13.80 28.41 27.25
C GLY A 414 13.61 28.83 25.79
N CYS A 415 13.37 27.88 24.87
CA CYS A 415 13.05 28.15 23.48
C CYS A 415 11.58 28.56 23.36
N ARG A 416 11.30 29.68 22.65
CA ARG A 416 9.95 30.24 22.51
C ARG A 416 9.29 29.92 21.17
N GLU A 417 9.93 29.11 20.34
CA GLU A 417 9.41 28.76 19.04
C GLU A 417 8.16 27.86 19.14
N GLU A 418 7.22 28.09 18.23
CA GLU A 418 5.96 27.34 18.18
C GLU A 418 6.10 26.10 17.29
N VAL A 419 5.43 25.01 17.68
CA VAL A 419 5.41 23.73 16.97
C VAL A 419 3.99 23.43 16.51
N CYS A 420 3.81 23.16 15.23
CA CYS A 420 2.54 22.81 14.60
C CYS A 420 2.55 21.33 14.20
N ALA A 421 1.51 20.57 14.54
CA ALA A 421 1.33 19.20 14.08
C ALA A 421 0.26 19.10 12.99
N LEU A 422 0.53 18.30 11.97
CA LEU A 422 -0.45 17.93 10.96
C LEU A 422 -1.42 16.90 11.55
N ILE A 423 -2.73 17.18 11.43
CA ILE A 423 -3.79 16.31 11.92
C ILE A 423 -4.67 15.79 10.78
N SER A 424 -5.32 14.64 11.02
CA SER A 424 -6.32 14.09 10.12
C SER A 424 -7.57 14.98 10.06
N ASP A 425 -8.17 15.09 8.87
CA ASP A 425 -9.42 15.86 8.67
C ASP A 425 -10.60 15.36 9.52
N LYS A 426 -10.55 14.10 9.97
CA LYS A 426 -11.57 13.49 10.85
C LYS A 426 -11.53 14.00 12.30
N ASN A 427 -10.41 14.56 12.77
CA ASN A 427 -10.19 14.93 14.18
C ASN A 427 -10.40 16.42 14.50
N ILE A 428 -11.32 17.07 13.82
CA ILE A 428 -11.45 18.52 13.72
C ILE A 428 -11.97 19.18 15.00
N GLU A 429 -12.85 18.55 15.76
CA GLU A 429 -13.71 19.23 16.74
C GLU A 429 -13.03 19.55 18.08
N LYS A 430 -11.84 19.04 18.37
CA LYS A 430 -11.26 19.09 19.73
C LYS A 430 -9.87 19.75 19.86
N LYS A 431 -9.31 20.36 18.79
CA LYS A 431 -7.91 20.81 18.82
C LYS A 431 -7.73 22.31 18.56
N ASP A 432 -6.83 22.91 19.31
CA ASP A 432 -6.43 24.29 19.16
C ASP A 432 -5.74 24.50 17.80
N PHE A 433 -6.38 25.25 16.92
CA PHE A 433 -5.86 25.54 15.58
C PHE A 433 -4.55 26.32 15.59
N SER A 434 -4.15 26.95 16.70
CA SER A 434 -2.82 27.59 16.79
C SER A 434 -1.70 26.56 16.71
N GLN A 435 -1.91 25.35 17.24
CA GLN A 435 -0.91 24.28 17.35
C GLN A 435 -1.08 23.16 16.33
N TYR A 436 -2.17 23.18 15.55
CA TYR A 436 -2.50 22.12 14.61
C TYR A 436 -2.86 22.70 13.22
N ILE A 437 -2.64 21.90 12.19
CA ILE A 437 -3.03 22.23 10.83
C ILE A 437 -3.65 21.00 10.17
N ARG A 438 -4.72 21.18 9.37
CA ARG A 438 -5.35 20.10 8.62
C ARG A 438 -4.57 19.80 7.35
N ARG A 439 -4.69 18.58 6.86
CA ARG A 439 -4.04 18.17 5.62
C ARG A 439 -4.40 19.10 4.45
N GLY A 440 -5.69 19.39 4.24
CA GLY A 440 -6.14 20.29 3.17
C GLY A 440 -5.67 21.75 3.29
N GLU A 441 -5.12 22.16 4.45
CA GLU A 441 -4.70 23.53 4.74
C GLU A 441 -3.18 23.70 4.87
N VAL A 442 -2.38 22.66 4.62
CA VAL A 442 -0.90 22.66 4.79
C VAL A 442 -0.25 23.81 4.02
N TYR A 443 -0.79 24.20 2.86
CA TYR A 443 -0.31 25.33 2.08
C TYR A 443 -0.34 26.67 2.83
N LYS A 444 -1.17 26.78 3.89
CA LYS A 444 -1.24 27.97 4.76
C LYS A 444 -0.18 27.97 5.88
N PHE A 445 0.65 26.92 5.96
CA PHE A 445 1.63 26.82 7.05
C PHE A 445 2.63 27.98 7.03
N ASP A 446 2.96 28.53 5.88
CA ASP A 446 3.80 29.72 5.78
C ASP A 446 3.28 30.90 6.60
N GLN A 447 1.96 31.13 6.61
CA GLN A 447 1.29 32.21 7.33
C GLN A 447 1.23 32.02 8.84
N LYS A 448 1.57 30.81 9.36
CA LYS A 448 1.58 30.54 10.80
C LYS A 448 2.86 31.08 11.46
N LYS A 449 2.75 31.50 12.71
CA LYS A 449 3.92 31.86 13.54
C LYS A 449 4.83 30.66 13.78
N ALA A 450 4.26 29.47 13.86
CA ALA A 450 5.01 28.25 14.05
C ALA A 450 6.08 28.06 12.96
N ARG A 451 7.31 27.84 13.39
CA ARG A 451 8.44 27.55 12.49
C ARG A 451 8.70 26.07 12.30
N ILE A 452 8.03 25.22 13.06
CA ILE A 452 8.20 23.77 12.98
C ILE A 452 6.86 23.14 12.60
N LEU A 453 6.87 22.32 11.55
CA LEU A 453 5.77 21.46 11.12
C LEU A 453 6.16 20.00 11.37
N VAL A 454 5.34 19.26 12.10
CA VAL A 454 5.47 17.81 12.24
C VAL A 454 4.40 17.14 11.38
N ALA A 455 4.80 16.30 10.43
CA ALA A 455 3.88 15.71 9.47
C ALA A 455 4.23 14.26 9.11
N PRO A 456 3.20 13.41 8.85
CA PRO A 456 3.43 12.09 8.28
C PRO A 456 4.00 12.17 6.86
N ALA A 457 4.98 11.31 6.54
CA ALA A 457 5.63 11.26 5.22
C ALA A 457 4.61 11.21 4.09
N LEU A 458 3.70 10.24 4.08
CA LEU A 458 2.68 10.05 3.05
C LEU A 458 1.62 11.18 2.98
N ALA A 459 1.51 12.00 4.04
CA ALA A 459 0.59 13.13 4.04
C ALA A 459 1.20 14.40 3.46
N ILE A 460 2.55 14.51 3.49
CA ILE A 460 3.28 15.70 3.04
C ILE A 460 4.07 15.47 1.73
N GLU A 461 4.28 14.24 1.30
CA GLU A 461 5.08 13.94 0.10
C GLU A 461 4.58 14.67 -1.15
N ARG A 462 3.25 14.84 -1.30
CA ARG A 462 2.62 15.41 -2.51
C ARG A 462 1.41 16.31 -2.23
N GLY A 463 1.07 17.12 -3.24
CA GLY A 463 -0.17 17.90 -3.25
C GLY A 463 -0.15 19.18 -2.41
N HIS A 464 0.96 19.52 -1.74
CA HIS A 464 1.04 20.68 -0.88
C HIS A 464 2.24 21.56 -1.21
N ASN A 465 2.00 22.84 -1.46
CA ASN A 465 3.03 23.84 -1.65
C ASN A 465 3.13 24.68 -0.38
N ILE A 466 4.22 24.47 0.39
CA ILE A 466 4.54 25.33 1.53
C ILE A 466 5.51 26.40 1.04
N VAL A 467 4.97 27.44 0.48
CA VAL A 467 5.72 28.51 -0.18
C VAL A 467 5.36 29.87 0.39
N ASP A 468 6.32 30.81 0.33
CA ASP A 468 6.11 32.21 0.65
C ASP A 468 5.28 32.94 -0.44
N GLU A 469 5.03 34.23 -0.25
CA GLU A 469 4.28 35.06 -1.21
C GLU A 469 4.96 35.18 -2.59
N GLN A 470 6.26 34.90 -2.68
CA GLN A 470 7.04 34.89 -3.91
C GLN A 470 7.07 33.52 -4.60
N GLY A 471 6.46 32.51 -4.01
CA GLY A 471 6.43 31.15 -4.53
C GLY A 471 7.67 30.31 -4.19
N HIS A 472 8.57 30.81 -3.34
CA HIS A 472 9.72 30.05 -2.87
C HIS A 472 9.37 29.19 -1.67
N SER A 473 10.11 28.07 -1.48
CA SER A 473 9.95 27.24 -0.30
C SER A 473 10.14 28.05 0.99
N SER A 474 9.19 27.89 1.90
CA SER A 474 9.32 28.40 3.28
C SER A 474 10.15 27.48 4.17
N LEU A 475 10.42 26.26 3.69
CA LEU A 475 11.19 25.23 4.42
C LEU A 475 12.67 25.39 4.11
N SER A 476 13.51 25.35 5.14
CA SER A 476 14.98 25.36 5.03
C SER A 476 15.61 24.04 5.48
N SER A 477 14.89 23.25 6.29
CA SER A 477 15.45 22.00 6.82
C SER A 477 14.37 20.94 6.99
N VAL A 478 14.77 19.66 6.85
CA VAL A 478 13.92 18.51 7.11
C VAL A 478 14.65 17.51 8.01
N PHE A 479 13.93 16.94 8.98
CA PHE A 479 14.40 15.85 9.84
C PHE A 479 13.54 14.62 9.60
N PHE A 480 14.15 13.55 9.11
CA PHE A 480 13.53 12.25 9.05
C PHE A 480 13.68 11.55 10.41
N LEU A 481 12.66 11.68 11.28
CA LEU A 481 12.62 11.04 12.60
C LEU A 481 12.30 9.55 12.51
N ILE A 482 11.95 9.10 11.32
CA ILE A 482 11.68 7.71 10.96
C ILE A 482 12.33 7.39 9.62
N ARG A 483 12.63 6.12 9.37
CA ARG A 483 12.98 5.65 8.04
C ARG A 483 11.70 5.42 7.23
N PRO A 484 11.45 6.18 6.14
CA PRO A 484 10.24 6.05 5.36
C PRO A 484 10.26 4.75 4.55
N MET A 485 9.54 3.75 5.04
CA MET A 485 9.37 2.44 4.39
C MET A 485 7.95 1.96 4.59
N GLY A 486 7.39 1.29 3.57
CA GLY A 486 6.14 0.55 3.68
C GLY A 486 6.22 -0.56 4.74
N VAL A 487 5.08 -1.08 5.14
CA VAL A 487 4.99 -2.20 6.07
C VAL A 487 5.12 -3.51 5.28
N PRO A 488 6.21 -4.28 5.45
CA PRO A 488 6.46 -5.48 4.62
C PRO A 488 5.36 -6.54 4.69
N ASP A 489 4.64 -6.58 5.82
CA ASP A 489 3.58 -7.57 6.08
C ASP A 489 2.19 -7.10 5.64
N ASP A 490 2.05 -5.91 5.05
CA ASP A 490 0.77 -5.43 4.55
C ASP A 490 0.47 -6.04 3.17
N VAL A 491 -0.59 -6.84 3.08
CA VAL A 491 -0.99 -7.53 1.84
C VAL A 491 -1.36 -6.56 0.74
N LYS A 492 -1.93 -5.41 1.07
CA LYS A 492 -2.25 -4.35 0.10
C LYS A 492 -0.98 -3.78 -0.52
N GLU A 493 0.05 -3.52 0.29
CA GLU A 493 1.37 -3.09 -0.21
C GLU A 493 2.00 -4.16 -1.11
N ARG A 494 1.90 -5.44 -0.76
CA ARG A 494 2.35 -6.56 -1.62
C ARG A 494 1.61 -6.61 -2.96
N SER A 495 0.30 -6.31 -2.96
CA SER A 495 -0.50 -6.23 -4.19
C SER A 495 -0.01 -5.10 -5.12
N ILE A 496 0.30 -3.93 -4.58
CA ILE A 496 0.85 -2.80 -5.34
C ILE A 496 2.21 -3.18 -5.95
N LYS A 497 3.08 -3.81 -5.16
CA LYS A 497 4.39 -4.29 -5.64
C LYS A 497 4.26 -5.34 -6.72
N MET A 498 3.29 -6.24 -6.60
CA MET A 498 2.97 -7.21 -7.63
C MET A 498 2.58 -6.53 -8.94
N ASN A 499 1.70 -5.54 -8.89
CA ASN A 499 1.30 -4.80 -10.08
C ASN A 499 2.50 -4.11 -10.75
N GLY A 500 3.40 -3.53 -9.97
CA GLY A 500 4.61 -2.91 -10.48
C GLY A 500 5.60 -3.89 -11.11
N TYR A 501 5.84 -5.03 -10.45
CA TYR A 501 6.66 -6.10 -11.00
C TYR A 501 6.10 -6.59 -12.34
N MET A 502 4.79 -6.80 -12.40
CA MET A 502 4.13 -7.23 -13.64
C MET A 502 4.18 -6.18 -14.72
N ALA A 503 4.09 -4.89 -14.37
CA ALA A 503 4.27 -3.79 -15.33
C ALA A 503 5.65 -3.84 -15.98
N SER A 504 6.71 -4.07 -15.20
CA SER A 504 8.07 -4.21 -15.74
C SER A 504 8.19 -5.43 -16.66
N LYS A 505 7.62 -6.58 -16.28
CA LYS A 505 7.67 -7.80 -17.09
C LYS A 505 6.88 -7.67 -18.39
N LEU A 506 5.74 -6.99 -18.37
CA LEU A 506 4.95 -6.68 -19.58
C LEU A 506 5.72 -5.73 -20.51
N PHE A 507 6.43 -4.76 -19.96
CA PHE A 507 7.23 -3.82 -20.73
C PHE A 507 8.46 -4.49 -21.37
N GLU A 508 9.10 -5.42 -20.65
CA GLU A 508 10.25 -6.19 -21.13
C GLU A 508 9.87 -7.22 -22.20
N TYR A 509 8.61 -7.73 -22.20
CA TYR A 509 8.18 -8.76 -23.12
C TYR A 509 7.89 -8.20 -24.52
N LYS A 510 8.71 -8.57 -25.50
CA LYS A 510 8.68 -8.00 -26.86
C LYS A 510 7.95 -8.88 -27.91
N GLU A 511 7.57 -10.10 -27.55
CA GLU A 511 6.87 -10.99 -28.50
C GLU A 511 5.40 -10.62 -28.63
N ASN A 512 4.84 -10.81 -29.86
CA ASN A 512 3.46 -10.42 -30.16
C ASN A 512 2.41 -11.51 -29.89
N ASP A 513 2.81 -12.70 -29.41
CA ASP A 513 1.90 -13.78 -29.07
C ASP A 513 1.22 -13.50 -27.73
N LEU A 514 -0.06 -13.14 -27.77
CA LEU A 514 -0.85 -12.81 -26.59
C LEU A 514 -1.00 -14.01 -25.62
N TYR A 515 -1.08 -15.23 -26.14
CA TYR A 515 -1.17 -16.41 -25.28
C TYR A 515 0.12 -16.62 -24.50
N GLN A 516 1.25 -16.61 -25.20
CA GLN A 516 2.58 -16.75 -24.57
C GLN A 516 2.87 -15.61 -23.61
N LYS A 517 2.51 -14.38 -23.96
CA LYS A 517 2.61 -13.21 -23.11
C LYS A 517 1.83 -13.39 -21.80
N ASN A 518 0.57 -13.81 -21.89
CA ASN A 518 -0.27 -14.04 -20.72
C ASN A 518 0.25 -15.21 -19.84
N LEU A 519 0.73 -16.27 -20.47
CA LEU A 519 1.32 -17.40 -19.76
C LEU A 519 2.59 -16.98 -19.01
N TYR A 520 3.49 -16.27 -19.68
CA TYR A 520 4.71 -15.71 -19.09
C TYR A 520 4.39 -14.82 -17.90
N VAL A 521 3.48 -13.86 -18.07
CA VAL A 521 3.06 -12.92 -17.03
C VAL A 521 2.53 -13.66 -15.80
N ARG A 522 1.67 -14.65 -15.96
CA ARG A 522 1.13 -15.45 -14.84
C ARG A 522 2.20 -16.25 -14.12
N GLN A 523 3.13 -16.85 -14.86
CA GLN A 523 4.24 -17.61 -14.27
C GLN A 523 5.16 -16.70 -13.47
N GLU A 524 5.51 -15.54 -14.00
CA GLU A 524 6.35 -14.55 -13.29
C GLU A 524 5.63 -13.97 -12.07
N ALA A 525 4.33 -13.68 -12.17
CA ALA A 525 3.52 -13.25 -11.04
C ALA A 525 3.53 -14.29 -9.90
N THR A 526 3.32 -15.56 -10.23
CA THR A 526 3.35 -16.64 -9.24
C THR A 526 4.73 -16.78 -8.59
N LYS A 527 5.80 -16.71 -9.38
CA LYS A 527 7.18 -16.76 -8.86
C LYS A 527 7.46 -15.59 -7.92
N PHE A 528 7.08 -14.37 -8.31
CA PHE A 528 7.33 -13.19 -7.50
C PHE A 528 6.51 -13.19 -6.21
N TRP A 529 5.23 -13.59 -6.27
CA TRP A 529 4.38 -13.77 -5.10
C TRP A 529 4.97 -14.76 -4.10
N ASN A 530 5.42 -15.91 -4.60
CA ASN A 530 6.07 -16.92 -3.76
C ASN A 530 7.36 -16.37 -3.14
N ARG A 531 8.18 -15.65 -3.90
CA ARG A 531 9.39 -15.00 -3.35
C ARG A 531 9.04 -14.01 -2.24
N MET A 532 8.08 -13.12 -2.44
CA MET A 532 7.65 -12.16 -1.42
C MET A 532 7.15 -12.87 -0.15
N ASN A 533 6.40 -13.95 -0.30
CA ASN A 533 5.89 -14.71 0.83
C ASN A 533 6.98 -15.53 1.53
N TYR A 534 7.89 -16.13 0.78
CA TYR A 534 9.04 -16.83 1.37
C TYR A 534 10.05 -15.88 2.02
N SER A 535 10.22 -14.69 1.47
CA SER A 535 11.11 -13.67 2.04
C SER A 535 10.57 -13.08 3.33
N ALA A 536 9.26 -13.05 3.52
CA ALA A 536 8.65 -12.62 4.78
C ALA A 536 8.92 -13.60 5.94
N LYS A 537 9.24 -14.88 5.63
CA LYS A 537 9.62 -15.88 6.65
C LYS A 537 10.76 -15.45 7.55
N ARG A 538 11.66 -14.65 7.00
CA ARG A 538 12.81 -14.14 7.75
C ARG A 538 12.74 -12.64 7.58
N ARG A 539 12.43 -11.90 8.61
CA ARG A 539 12.40 -10.42 8.61
C ARG A 539 13.64 -9.75 7.98
N LEU A 540 14.57 -10.55 7.47
CA LEU A 540 15.83 -10.18 6.85
C LEU A 540 15.96 -10.63 5.38
N ASP A 541 15.02 -11.40 4.81
CA ASP A 541 15.19 -12.02 3.47
C ASP A 541 14.99 -11.02 2.32
N TYR A 542 14.34 -9.86 2.56
CA TYR A 542 14.42 -8.75 1.61
C TYR A 542 15.89 -8.27 1.44
N LEU A 543 16.78 -8.61 2.36
CA LEU A 543 18.22 -8.37 2.24
C LEU A 543 18.92 -9.35 1.31
N CYS A 544 18.37 -10.55 1.15
CA CYS A 544 18.95 -11.61 0.32
C CYS A 544 18.43 -11.57 -1.12
N ASP A 545 17.19 -11.09 -1.35
CA ASP A 545 16.62 -10.93 -2.69
C ASP A 545 16.95 -9.54 -3.24
N LYS A 546 17.81 -9.51 -4.28
CA LYS A 546 18.29 -8.25 -4.87
C LYS A 546 17.17 -7.40 -5.48
N GLU A 547 16.15 -8.01 -6.08
CA GLU A 547 15.04 -7.27 -6.69
C GLU A 547 14.13 -6.65 -5.62
N ILE A 548 13.79 -7.42 -4.58
CA ILE A 548 12.98 -6.92 -3.44
C ILE A 548 13.74 -5.83 -2.69
N LYS A 549 15.05 -6.01 -2.49
CA LYS A 549 15.90 -4.97 -1.88
C LYS A 549 15.93 -3.70 -2.73
N ARG A 550 16.11 -3.85 -4.04
CA ARG A 550 16.12 -2.70 -4.97
C ARG A 550 14.78 -1.95 -4.97
N ASP A 551 13.65 -2.66 -4.98
CA ASP A 551 12.33 -2.04 -4.84
C ASP A 551 12.20 -1.24 -3.54
N LEU A 552 12.65 -1.80 -2.44
CA LEU A 552 12.57 -1.16 -1.12
C LEU A 552 13.43 0.11 -1.06
N VAL A 553 14.64 0.07 -1.58
CA VAL A 553 15.59 1.20 -1.60
C VAL A 553 15.11 2.30 -2.54
N SER A 554 14.68 1.94 -3.75
CA SER A 554 14.19 2.90 -4.74
C SER A 554 12.88 3.57 -4.32
N THR A 555 11.98 2.83 -3.68
CA THR A 555 10.74 3.38 -3.09
C THR A 555 11.06 4.37 -1.96
N MET A 556 11.98 4.02 -1.08
CA MET A 556 12.46 4.93 -0.02
C MET A 556 13.12 6.19 -0.61
N PHE A 557 13.95 6.03 -1.63
CA PHE A 557 14.57 7.15 -2.35
C PHE A 557 13.52 8.12 -2.89
N VAL A 558 12.48 7.62 -3.57
CA VAL A 558 11.41 8.47 -4.12
C VAL A 558 10.69 9.23 -3.03
N LEU A 559 10.37 8.60 -1.90
CA LEU A 559 9.75 9.28 -0.75
C LEU A 559 10.63 10.40 -0.18
N ILE A 560 11.92 10.12 -0.03
CA ILE A 560 12.90 11.13 0.42
C ILE A 560 13.00 12.26 -0.61
N LEU A 561 13.12 11.92 -1.90
CA LEU A 561 13.20 12.89 -2.99
C LEU A 561 11.97 13.82 -3.05
N GLN A 562 10.77 13.27 -2.91
CA GLN A 562 9.52 14.03 -2.91
C GLN A 562 9.44 15.01 -1.74
N ILE A 563 9.83 14.57 -0.55
CA ILE A 563 9.86 15.43 0.64
C ILE A 563 10.97 16.48 0.52
N PHE A 564 12.14 16.08 0.06
CA PHE A 564 13.27 16.97 -0.24
C PHE A 564 12.89 18.05 -1.26
N GLY A 565 12.16 17.68 -2.31
CA GLY A 565 11.67 18.62 -3.33
C GLY A 565 10.81 19.77 -2.76
N ARG A 566 10.28 19.63 -1.54
CA ARG A 566 9.57 20.72 -0.84
C ARG A 566 10.51 21.84 -0.39
N LEU A 567 11.79 21.53 -0.14
CA LEU A 567 12.81 22.49 0.23
C LEU A 567 13.39 23.21 -1.01
N CYS A 568 13.33 22.57 -2.17
CA CYS A 568 14.00 23.01 -3.40
C CYS A 568 13.14 23.88 -4.33
N ARG A 569 11.99 24.38 -3.87
CA ARG A 569 11.18 25.34 -4.64
C ARG A 569 11.77 26.73 -4.57
N VAL A 570 12.70 27.00 -5.48
CA VAL A 570 13.44 28.26 -5.57
C VAL A 570 13.43 28.75 -7.01
N THR A 571 13.42 30.07 -7.18
CA THR A 571 13.58 30.72 -8.49
C THR A 571 14.94 31.40 -8.62
N ASP A 572 15.66 31.57 -7.50
CA ASP A 572 17.04 32.07 -7.50
C ASP A 572 17.85 31.43 -6.34
N ALA A 573 19.19 31.43 -6.49
CA ALA A 573 20.14 30.83 -5.57
C ALA A 573 20.39 31.65 -4.28
N SER A 574 19.66 32.73 -4.05
CA SER A 574 19.83 33.62 -2.87
C SER A 574 19.21 33.04 -1.58
N LYS A 575 18.50 31.93 -1.66
CA LYS A 575 17.88 31.26 -0.50
C LYS A 575 18.91 30.51 0.34
N GLU A 576 18.54 30.31 1.61
CA GLU A 576 19.34 29.52 2.57
C GLU A 576 19.52 28.08 2.05
N THR A 577 20.74 27.58 2.10
CA THR A 577 21.06 26.20 1.70
C THR A 577 20.23 25.19 2.50
N PRO A 578 19.54 24.26 1.84
CA PRO A 578 18.73 23.26 2.53
C PRO A 578 19.58 22.31 3.36
N THR A 579 19.04 21.82 4.49
CA THR A 579 19.65 20.74 5.27
C THR A 579 18.67 19.60 5.48
N VAL A 580 19.14 18.37 5.26
CA VAL A 580 18.40 17.13 5.44
C VAL A 580 19.06 16.31 6.54
N TYR A 581 18.31 16.00 7.59
CA TYR A 581 18.79 15.21 8.73
C TYR A 581 18.16 13.83 8.73
N PHE A 582 18.99 12.79 8.83
CA PHE A 582 18.58 11.41 9.08
C PHE A 582 18.77 11.10 10.57
N ALA A 583 17.66 11.06 11.30
CA ALA A 583 17.68 10.96 12.76
C ALA A 583 17.36 9.56 13.31
N ASP A 584 16.56 8.74 12.58
CA ASP A 584 16.26 7.37 13.00
C ASP A 584 17.52 6.49 12.86
N GLY A 585 17.99 5.89 13.95
CA GLY A 585 19.10 4.93 13.89
C GLY A 585 18.84 3.72 13.00
N ALA A 586 17.60 3.51 12.55
CA ALA A 586 17.25 2.46 11.61
C ALA A 586 17.72 2.74 10.16
N PHE A 587 18.20 3.94 9.85
CA PHE A 587 18.85 4.22 8.58
C PHE A 587 20.18 3.47 8.40
N ARG A 588 20.85 3.11 9.51
CA ARG A 588 22.08 2.31 9.51
C ARG A 588 21.84 0.89 10.00
N LYS A 589 22.71 -0.04 9.62
CA LYS A 589 22.71 -1.39 10.20
C LYS A 589 23.03 -1.32 11.72
N LYS A 590 22.64 -2.33 12.49
CA LYS A 590 23.06 -2.47 13.90
C LYS A 590 24.56 -2.81 13.93
N ILE A 591 25.29 -2.20 14.87
CA ILE A 591 26.75 -2.36 15.02
C ILE A 591 27.14 -3.84 15.21
N ASP A 592 26.31 -4.63 15.92
CA ASP A 592 26.61 -6.03 16.22
C ASP A 592 26.00 -7.03 15.21
N ALA A 593 25.38 -6.55 14.12
CA ALA A 593 24.79 -7.42 13.11
C ALA A 593 25.75 -7.59 11.94
N GLU A 594 26.28 -8.81 11.76
CA GLU A 594 27.09 -9.16 10.56
C GLU A 594 26.31 -8.90 9.28
N ASP A 595 25.02 -9.25 9.28
CA ASP A 595 24.09 -9.00 8.18
C ASP A 595 23.01 -7.98 8.61
N GLY A 596 23.13 -6.75 8.14
CA GLY A 596 22.17 -5.71 8.47
C GLY A 596 21.87 -4.79 7.28
N PHE A 597 20.63 -4.29 7.20
CA PHE A 597 20.24 -3.34 6.17
C PHE A 597 20.76 -1.94 6.52
N ASP A 598 21.67 -1.43 5.72
CA ASP A 598 22.17 -0.06 5.76
C ASP A 598 21.47 0.77 4.68
N ALA A 599 20.40 1.45 5.06
CA ALA A 599 19.54 2.14 4.10
C ALA A 599 20.24 3.29 3.38
N LEU A 600 21.18 3.99 4.04
CA LEU A 600 21.90 5.10 3.44
C LEU A 600 22.94 4.60 2.44
N ASN A 601 23.70 3.57 2.75
CA ASN A 601 24.64 2.98 1.81
C ASN A 601 23.94 2.33 0.62
N GLU A 602 22.87 1.57 0.85
CA GLU A 602 22.09 0.96 -0.22
C GLU A 602 21.47 2.01 -1.15
N MET A 603 21.05 3.17 -0.62
CA MET A 603 20.54 4.26 -1.44
C MET A 603 21.67 4.94 -2.25
N TYR A 604 22.86 5.04 -1.69
CA TYR A 604 24.04 5.51 -2.41
C TYR A 604 24.38 4.59 -3.59
N ASP A 605 24.47 3.29 -3.33
CA ASP A 605 24.78 2.29 -4.36
C ASP A 605 23.71 2.28 -5.46
N TYR A 606 22.43 2.36 -5.07
CA TYR A 606 21.30 2.45 -5.99
C TYR A 606 21.39 3.66 -6.92
N LEU A 607 21.68 4.84 -6.38
CA LEU A 607 21.85 6.07 -7.16
C LEU A 607 23.07 5.99 -8.08
N LYS A 608 24.20 5.52 -7.57
CA LYS A 608 25.43 5.33 -8.33
C LYS A 608 25.22 4.38 -9.51
N ASP A 609 24.54 3.25 -9.28
CA ASP A 609 24.18 2.31 -10.33
C ASP A 609 23.32 2.96 -11.41
N MET A 610 22.27 3.72 -11.02
CA MET A 610 21.42 4.41 -11.99
C MET A 610 22.15 5.46 -12.82
N LEU A 611 23.04 6.23 -12.21
CA LEU A 611 23.82 7.28 -12.88
C LEU A 611 24.88 6.72 -13.82
N SER A 612 25.41 5.52 -13.54
CA SER A 612 26.44 4.84 -14.32
C SER A 612 25.89 3.84 -15.35
N ASP A 613 24.57 3.65 -15.42
CA ASP A 613 23.93 2.77 -16.41
C ASP A 613 24.29 3.21 -17.84
N GLU A 614 24.81 2.28 -18.66
CA GLU A 614 25.33 2.58 -20.01
C GLU A 614 24.21 3.01 -20.97
N GLU A 615 23.00 2.45 -20.83
CA GLU A 615 21.90 2.66 -21.75
C GLU A 615 21.03 3.86 -21.35
N HIS A 616 20.81 4.04 -20.05
CA HIS A 616 19.82 5.00 -19.54
C HIS A 616 20.38 5.97 -18.49
N GLY A 617 21.68 5.93 -18.21
CA GLY A 617 22.32 6.76 -17.19
C GLY A 617 22.21 8.26 -17.48
N GLU A 618 22.07 8.66 -18.75
CA GLU A 618 21.88 10.07 -19.13
C GLU A 618 20.58 10.64 -18.53
N ILE A 619 19.49 9.87 -18.58
CA ILE A 619 18.20 10.26 -17.96
C ILE A 619 18.37 10.44 -16.46
N ALA A 620 19.01 9.45 -15.80
CA ALA A 620 19.21 9.50 -14.36
C ALA A 620 20.13 10.67 -13.95
N ARG A 621 21.22 10.93 -14.70
CA ARG A 621 22.12 12.08 -14.44
C ARG A 621 21.38 13.40 -14.56
N THR A 622 20.59 13.57 -15.62
CA THR A 622 19.83 14.81 -15.82
C THR A 622 18.88 15.08 -14.67
N LEU A 623 18.19 14.04 -14.15
CA LEU A 623 17.22 14.17 -13.08
C LEU A 623 17.82 14.25 -11.68
N TYR A 624 18.87 13.45 -11.39
CA TYR A 624 19.27 13.16 -10.01
C TYR A 624 20.72 13.48 -9.66
N GLU A 625 21.57 13.85 -10.61
CA GLU A 625 23.00 14.15 -10.33
C GLU A 625 23.19 15.25 -9.28
N PRO A 626 22.44 16.39 -9.28
CA PRO A 626 22.60 17.39 -8.24
C PRO A 626 22.26 16.85 -6.84
N PHE A 627 21.20 16.03 -6.72
CA PHE A 627 20.85 15.37 -5.47
C PHE A 627 21.94 14.39 -5.04
N PHE A 628 22.43 13.55 -5.96
CA PHE A 628 23.48 12.58 -5.68
C PHE A 628 24.77 13.24 -5.22
N THR A 629 25.22 14.30 -5.89
CA THR A 629 26.42 15.06 -5.50
C THR A 629 26.32 15.60 -4.07
N ALA A 630 25.17 16.18 -3.71
CA ALA A 630 24.93 16.65 -2.36
C ALA A 630 24.91 15.51 -1.34
N TYR A 631 24.26 14.39 -1.70
CA TYR A 631 24.12 13.20 -0.85
C TYR A 631 25.48 12.55 -0.59
N GLU A 632 26.30 12.34 -1.65
CA GLU A 632 27.65 11.78 -1.56
C GLU A 632 28.57 12.64 -0.69
N GLY A 633 28.46 13.97 -0.79
CA GLY A 633 29.26 14.89 0.00
C GLY A 633 28.91 14.92 1.49
N GLY A 634 27.68 14.54 1.88
CA GLY A 634 27.18 14.65 3.24
C GLY A 634 27.12 13.33 4.01
N ILE A 635 26.89 12.21 3.33
CA ILE A 635 26.76 10.91 3.97
C ILE A 635 28.09 10.13 3.88
N ARG A 636 28.55 9.64 5.02
CA ARG A 636 29.77 8.79 5.05
C ARG A 636 29.44 7.42 4.50
N HIS A 637 30.22 6.99 3.51
CA HIS A 637 30.16 5.66 2.91
C HIS A 637 31.35 4.85 3.48
N GLU A 638 31.07 3.75 4.15
CA GLU A 638 32.06 2.77 4.62
C GLU A 638 32.19 1.61 3.64
#